data_ca7831c8f65f591a021836bc8fd07296
#
_entry.id   ca7831c8f65f591a021836bc8fd07296
#
_cell.length_a   1.000
_cell.length_b   1.000
_cell.length_c   1.000
_cell.angle_alpha   90.00
_cell.angle_beta   90.00
_cell.angle_gamma   90.00
#
_symmetry.space_group_name_H-M   'P 1'
#
loop_
_entity.id
_entity.type
_entity.pdbx_description
1 polymer ?
#
loop_
_entity_poly.entity_id
_entity_poly.type
_entity_poly.pdbx_seq_one_letter_code
_entity_poly.pdbx_strand_id
1 'polypeptide(L)'
;MRKNCILFLLLLTSVTMLAQKIDQRLSGLVRQNNVRRAQGLTVNPQRPVYDIAAGYDQKGTIRSVGVQAYLRQGAECPTRQLEKMGIEVRYTVDNVAVLNVPVDKLAELENVEEIQFVKADALQQKDNDLSRYDTKAANLTDNISATAAGLPQAYTGKGVLVGIIDGGIDFNHAAFKDANGNTRIKKVVMFTDNFGGYTEYTTPAQIEKLTTDDSSDSHGTHTSATAVGTELGNLLGGVAPEADIMMVAMGKTTSESNMAQGMQLIADFAKQLGKPCIITMSMGIYTDLHDGSSVVCKKVRELTEGGNKAGIAVCISSGNAASYSGTIVHTLGEADADGWQMKTLVGYTEMGATPLPYYIQPTILIYATDGSDFTADLRLVNIETGEVKYVYGNFLAIDGLDFGTMPTKQTSVSLKKDSNYPNAKGGTSVVYRSYFEDVNSYLKQGYEKYRLAIFIKGTTGQEIRIVSGDKSCSEPQFIVPTSAEVLAADHTYVAGSGTLSCNSNVCDDAVISVGSYVSRNSWNYYKQGSQPDATLGISEYTHKPIELGSISEFSSYADADDNGKPRPTLLGPGEKVCSAINIFNNNIFKPDGTIIEDDYDVMTGKMTKKTLDNLAPEYNQILGRFDSNHYYGFESGTSMSTPHVAGVLALWMQADPTLTVNRIKDIMSKTCRKDAYCTDINKIVSMSTAQAGYGKIDALEGLKMIKGTDAIEAIVIGGHREATPATMYSVDAPVYNLQGQRVDKSHKGLVIYKGRVYLNK
;
A
#
# COMPACT_ATOMS: atom_id res chain seq x y z
N MET A 1 10.04 -46.94 -45.69
CA MET A 1 9.42 -46.25 -44.55
C MET A 1 9.95 -44.87 -44.17
N ARG A 2 11.22 -44.54 -44.42
CA ARG A 2 11.80 -43.19 -44.03
C ARG A 2 11.42 -41.99 -44.94
N LYS A 3 11.02 -42.19 -46.18
CA LYS A 3 10.66 -41.10 -47.10
C LYS A 3 9.21 -40.59 -46.88
N ASN A 4 8.31 -41.43 -46.41
CA ASN A 4 6.92 -41.04 -46.17
C ASN A 4 6.71 -40.28 -44.85
N CYS A 5 7.59 -40.47 -43.84
CA CYS A 5 7.56 -39.69 -42.60
C CYS A 5 8.03 -38.24 -42.78
N ILE A 6 8.97 -38.00 -43.68
CA ILE A 6 9.47 -36.63 -43.95
C ILE A 6 8.41 -35.81 -44.70
N LEU A 7 7.67 -36.45 -45.63
CA LEU A 7 6.60 -35.77 -46.34
C LEU A 7 5.40 -35.44 -45.42
N PHE A 8 5.12 -36.29 -44.44
CA PHE A 8 4.05 -36.06 -43.44
C PHE A 8 4.47 -34.98 -42.41
N LEU A 9 5.77 -34.90 -42.04
CA LEU A 9 6.29 -33.80 -41.21
C LEU A 9 6.33 -32.48 -41.96
N LEU A 10 6.66 -32.45 -43.25
CA LEU A 10 6.64 -31.27 -44.10
C LEU A 10 5.20 -30.78 -44.41
N LEU A 11 4.21 -31.65 -44.44
CA LEU A 11 2.81 -31.28 -44.57
C LEU A 11 2.25 -30.76 -43.24
N LEU A 12 2.76 -31.19 -42.09
CA LEU A 12 2.39 -30.66 -40.78
C LEU A 12 3.04 -29.29 -40.50
N THR A 13 4.20 -28.99 -41.08
CA THR A 13 4.86 -27.69 -40.92
C THR A 13 4.38 -26.65 -41.95
N SER A 14 3.75 -27.06 -43.05
CA SER A 14 3.17 -26.13 -44.01
C SER A 14 1.76 -25.66 -43.70
N VAL A 15 1.08 -26.27 -42.71
CA VAL A 15 -0.25 -25.82 -42.24
C VAL A 15 -0.14 -24.76 -41.14
N THR A 16 1.05 -24.46 -40.63
CA THR A 16 1.23 -23.50 -39.51
C THR A 16 1.66 -22.09 -39.93
N MET A 17 1.63 -21.75 -41.19
CA MET A 17 1.90 -20.39 -41.70
C MET A 17 0.73 -19.74 -42.46
N LEU A 18 -0.48 -20.14 -42.24
CA LEU A 18 -1.62 -19.28 -42.51
C LEU A 18 -1.69 -18.24 -41.42
N ALA A 19 -1.45 -16.99 -41.78
CA ALA A 19 -1.54 -15.86 -40.84
C ALA A 19 -2.87 -15.92 -40.12
N GLN A 20 -2.84 -16.22 -38.82
CA GLN A 20 -4.01 -16.29 -37.98
C GLN A 20 -4.63 -14.89 -37.93
N LYS A 21 -5.80 -14.71 -38.59
CA LYS A 21 -6.50 -13.42 -38.60
C LYS A 21 -7.08 -13.04 -37.25
N ILE A 22 -7.22 -13.99 -36.34
CA ILE A 22 -7.88 -13.79 -35.03
C ILE A 22 -6.85 -13.71 -33.91
N ASP A 23 -6.98 -12.68 -33.08
CA ASP A 23 -6.18 -12.49 -31.85
C ASP A 23 -6.17 -13.77 -31.00
N GLN A 24 -4.97 -14.18 -30.57
CA GLN A 24 -4.79 -15.41 -29.79
C GLN A 24 -5.59 -15.41 -28.47
N ARG A 25 -5.88 -14.24 -27.90
CA ARG A 25 -6.72 -14.10 -26.71
C ARG A 25 -8.14 -14.58 -26.98
N LEU A 26 -8.71 -14.24 -28.13
CA LEU A 26 -10.04 -14.69 -28.55
C LEU A 26 -10.07 -16.20 -28.77
N SER A 27 -9.05 -16.78 -29.39
CA SER A 27 -8.92 -18.23 -29.60
C SER A 27 -8.78 -18.98 -28.26
N GLY A 28 -8.03 -18.41 -27.31
CA GLY A 28 -7.91 -18.93 -25.95
C GLY A 28 -9.24 -18.90 -25.18
N LEU A 29 -9.99 -17.81 -25.29
CA LEU A 29 -11.30 -17.62 -24.67
C LEU A 29 -12.31 -18.66 -25.16
N VAL A 30 -12.41 -18.89 -26.49
CA VAL A 30 -13.30 -19.90 -27.08
C VAL A 30 -12.96 -21.29 -26.54
N ARG A 31 -11.68 -21.66 -26.51
CA ARG A 31 -11.24 -22.95 -26.02
C ARG A 31 -11.63 -23.16 -24.54
N GLN A 32 -11.38 -22.17 -23.68
CA GLN A 32 -11.71 -22.28 -22.27
C GLN A 32 -13.21 -22.24 -22.01
N ASN A 33 -13.98 -21.44 -22.76
CA ASN A 33 -15.43 -21.43 -22.68
C ASN A 33 -16.02 -22.81 -23.00
N ASN A 34 -15.50 -23.49 -24.04
CA ASN A 34 -15.91 -24.83 -24.41
C ASN A 34 -15.56 -25.87 -23.35
N VAL A 35 -14.37 -25.81 -22.74
CA VAL A 35 -13.96 -26.71 -21.67
C VAL A 35 -14.86 -26.52 -20.43
N ARG A 36 -15.10 -25.29 -20.02
CA ARG A 36 -15.96 -24.96 -18.88
C ARG A 36 -17.40 -25.39 -19.10
N ARG A 37 -17.93 -25.16 -20.30
CA ARG A 37 -19.26 -25.60 -20.69
C ARG A 37 -19.41 -27.13 -20.61
N ALA A 38 -18.38 -27.85 -21.06
CA ALA A 38 -18.36 -29.33 -20.99
C ALA A 38 -18.28 -29.85 -19.54
N GLN A 39 -17.65 -29.07 -18.64
CA GLN A 39 -17.50 -29.40 -17.22
C GLN A 39 -18.66 -28.86 -16.35
N GLY A 40 -19.63 -28.14 -16.91
CA GLY A 40 -20.74 -27.54 -16.17
C GLY A 40 -20.32 -26.42 -15.21
N LEU A 41 -19.11 -25.84 -15.41
CA LEU A 41 -18.58 -24.77 -14.58
C LEU A 41 -19.17 -23.43 -15.03
N THR A 42 -19.78 -22.71 -14.09
CA THR A 42 -20.28 -21.35 -14.30
C THR A 42 -19.16 -20.32 -14.07
N VAL A 43 -19.15 -19.25 -14.84
CA VAL A 43 -18.29 -18.07 -14.62
C VAL A 43 -19.16 -16.98 -13.97
N ASN A 44 -18.64 -16.31 -12.96
CA ASN A 44 -19.29 -15.09 -12.49
C ASN A 44 -19.21 -14.03 -13.60
N PRO A 45 -20.33 -13.56 -14.18
CA PRO A 45 -20.31 -12.59 -15.27
C PRO A 45 -19.74 -11.23 -14.87
N GLN A 46 -19.62 -10.95 -13.58
CA GLN A 46 -19.05 -9.71 -13.04
C GLN A 46 -17.53 -9.79 -12.79
N ARG A 47 -16.91 -10.96 -13.01
CA ARG A 47 -15.46 -11.11 -13.09
C ARG A 47 -15.13 -11.61 -14.48
N PRO A 48 -14.85 -10.71 -15.44
CA PRO A 48 -14.32 -11.15 -16.73
C PRO A 48 -13.02 -11.91 -16.44
N VAL A 49 -13.02 -13.21 -16.79
CA VAL A 49 -11.82 -14.06 -16.70
C VAL A 49 -10.78 -13.59 -17.71
N TYR A 50 -11.17 -12.63 -18.55
CA TYR A 50 -10.38 -12.06 -19.64
C TYR A 50 -10.64 -10.56 -19.72
N ASP A 51 -9.62 -9.79 -20.04
CA ASP A 51 -9.67 -8.34 -20.35
C ASP A 51 -10.35 -8.09 -21.72
N ILE A 52 -11.49 -8.74 -21.98
CA ILE A 52 -12.20 -8.70 -23.26
C ILE A 52 -13.67 -8.40 -22.99
N ALA A 53 -14.24 -7.48 -23.74
CA ALA A 53 -15.66 -7.20 -23.72
C ALA A 53 -16.45 -8.48 -24.11
N ALA A 54 -17.22 -9.03 -23.17
CA ALA A 54 -17.96 -10.27 -23.38
C ALA A 54 -19.39 -10.20 -22.80
N GLY A 55 -20.35 -10.72 -23.54
CA GLY A 55 -21.72 -10.90 -23.09
C GLY A 55 -21.93 -12.30 -22.52
N TYR A 56 -22.59 -12.38 -21.36
CA TYR A 56 -22.83 -13.63 -20.64
C TYR A 56 -24.32 -13.96 -20.56
N ASP A 57 -24.67 -15.25 -20.52
CA ASP A 57 -26.01 -15.68 -20.16
C ASP A 57 -26.19 -15.73 -18.63
N GLN A 58 -27.44 -16.03 -18.20
CA GLN A 58 -27.79 -16.14 -16.77
C GLN A 58 -26.97 -17.18 -15.99
N LYS A 59 -26.33 -18.11 -16.70
CA LYS A 59 -25.45 -19.15 -16.12
C LYS A 59 -23.98 -18.79 -16.17
N GLY A 60 -23.65 -17.56 -16.59
CA GLY A 60 -22.26 -17.11 -16.70
C GLY A 60 -21.48 -17.71 -17.87
N THR A 61 -22.16 -18.28 -18.88
CA THR A 61 -21.53 -18.76 -20.12
C THR A 61 -21.36 -17.58 -21.07
N ILE A 62 -20.17 -17.42 -21.67
CA ILE A 62 -19.94 -16.38 -22.68
C ILE A 62 -20.76 -16.70 -23.94
N ARG A 63 -21.60 -15.77 -24.34
CA ARG A 63 -22.46 -15.86 -25.54
C ARG A 63 -21.93 -15.04 -26.70
N SER A 64 -21.37 -13.88 -26.40
CA SER A 64 -20.80 -12.98 -27.41
C SER A 64 -19.54 -12.32 -26.90
N VAL A 65 -18.73 -11.83 -27.81
CA VAL A 65 -17.51 -11.04 -27.53
C VAL A 65 -17.47 -9.80 -28.39
N GLY A 66 -17.02 -8.70 -27.79
CA GLY A 66 -16.67 -7.50 -28.52
C GLY A 66 -15.37 -7.71 -29.26
N VAL A 67 -15.32 -7.29 -30.52
CA VAL A 67 -14.10 -7.32 -31.34
C VAL A 67 -13.97 -6.07 -32.19
N GLN A 68 -12.73 -5.74 -32.49
CA GLN A 68 -12.33 -4.72 -33.46
C GLN A 68 -11.82 -5.43 -34.71
N ALA A 69 -12.61 -5.42 -35.79
CA ALA A 69 -12.24 -6.01 -37.06
C ALA A 69 -11.57 -4.96 -37.93
N TYR A 70 -10.27 -5.12 -38.17
CA TYR A 70 -9.50 -4.27 -39.04
C TYR A 70 -9.74 -4.69 -40.49
N LEU A 71 -10.23 -3.76 -41.30
CA LEU A 71 -10.52 -3.97 -42.70
C LEU A 71 -9.25 -3.79 -43.56
N ARG A 72 -9.20 -4.48 -44.68
CA ARG A 72 -8.14 -4.27 -45.68
C ARG A 72 -8.20 -2.84 -46.23
N GLN A 73 -7.07 -2.33 -46.64
CA GLN A 73 -6.99 -0.97 -47.19
C GLN A 73 -7.96 -0.80 -48.36
N GLY A 74 -8.86 0.17 -48.27
CA GLY A 74 -9.85 0.49 -49.29
C GLY A 74 -11.09 -0.44 -49.31
N ALA A 75 -11.19 -1.40 -48.39
CA ALA A 75 -12.38 -2.21 -48.26
C ALA A 75 -13.44 -1.50 -47.42
N GLU A 76 -14.71 -1.61 -47.79
CA GLU A 76 -15.86 -1.18 -46.99
C GLU A 76 -16.27 -2.32 -46.04
N CYS A 77 -16.87 -1.97 -44.91
CA CYS A 77 -17.38 -2.97 -43.97
C CYS A 77 -18.51 -3.80 -44.60
N PRO A 78 -18.37 -5.14 -44.67
CA PRO A 78 -19.39 -6.00 -45.27
C PRO A 78 -20.58 -6.23 -44.34
N THR A 79 -21.23 -5.15 -43.87
CA THR A 79 -22.27 -5.12 -42.88
C THR A 79 -23.38 -6.14 -43.13
N ARG A 80 -23.93 -6.20 -44.38
CA ARG A 80 -24.99 -7.13 -44.71
C ARG A 80 -24.57 -8.61 -44.63
N GLN A 81 -23.30 -8.91 -44.90
CA GLN A 81 -22.76 -10.27 -44.76
C GLN A 81 -22.63 -10.64 -43.30
N LEU A 82 -22.08 -9.75 -42.46
CA LEU A 82 -21.90 -9.96 -41.04
C LEU A 82 -23.27 -10.14 -40.33
N GLU A 83 -24.24 -9.29 -40.64
CA GLU A 83 -25.61 -9.41 -40.10
C GLU A 83 -26.27 -10.75 -40.46
N LYS A 84 -26.10 -11.25 -41.70
CA LYS A 84 -26.59 -12.59 -42.11
C LYS A 84 -25.92 -13.73 -41.32
N MET A 85 -24.69 -13.52 -40.82
CA MET A 85 -24.00 -14.47 -39.97
C MET A 85 -24.44 -14.34 -38.48
N GLY A 86 -25.32 -13.38 -38.16
CA GLY A 86 -25.78 -13.10 -36.80
C GLY A 86 -24.78 -12.26 -35.99
N ILE A 87 -23.87 -11.54 -36.66
CA ILE A 87 -22.88 -10.66 -36.07
C ILE A 87 -23.40 -9.23 -36.12
N GLU A 88 -23.47 -8.58 -35.00
CA GLU A 88 -23.89 -7.17 -34.89
C GLU A 88 -22.74 -6.22 -35.22
N VAL A 89 -22.93 -5.34 -36.23
CA VAL A 89 -22.02 -4.23 -36.49
C VAL A 89 -22.47 -3.03 -35.69
N ARG A 90 -21.72 -2.67 -34.65
CA ARG A 90 -22.06 -1.54 -33.76
C ARG A 90 -21.83 -0.20 -34.43
N TYR A 91 -20.64 -0.03 -35.00
CA TYR A 91 -20.24 1.13 -35.82
C TYR A 91 -18.91 0.83 -36.52
N THR A 92 -18.55 1.71 -37.47
CA THR A 92 -17.28 1.69 -38.16
C THR A 92 -16.58 3.02 -37.96
N VAL A 93 -15.28 3.00 -37.67
CA VAL A 93 -14.43 4.18 -37.59
C VAL A 93 -13.16 3.92 -38.40
N ASP A 94 -12.91 4.76 -39.39
CA ASP A 94 -11.82 4.58 -40.38
C ASP A 94 -11.86 3.15 -40.97
N ASN A 95 -10.80 2.39 -40.89
CA ASN A 95 -10.69 1.00 -41.34
C ASN A 95 -11.01 -0.04 -40.26
N VAL A 96 -11.69 0.33 -39.19
CA VAL A 96 -12.04 -0.57 -38.09
C VAL A 96 -13.55 -0.68 -37.94
N ALA A 97 -14.09 -1.89 -38.04
CA ALA A 97 -15.47 -2.21 -37.70
C ALA A 97 -15.50 -2.78 -36.28
N VAL A 98 -16.30 -2.15 -35.41
CA VAL A 98 -16.54 -2.63 -34.04
C VAL A 98 -17.76 -3.53 -34.03
N LEU A 99 -17.55 -4.78 -33.65
CA LEU A 99 -18.53 -5.85 -33.79
C LEU A 99 -18.86 -6.49 -32.42
N ASN A 100 -20.10 -6.93 -32.27
CA ASN A 100 -20.49 -7.86 -31.22
C ASN A 100 -20.73 -9.23 -31.87
N VAL A 101 -19.88 -10.19 -31.55
CA VAL A 101 -19.79 -11.47 -32.27
C VAL A 101 -20.22 -12.62 -31.35
N PRO A 102 -21.23 -13.42 -31.74
CA PRO A 102 -21.52 -14.66 -31.03
C PRO A 102 -20.26 -15.56 -31.00
N VAL A 103 -19.97 -16.19 -29.85
CA VAL A 103 -18.72 -16.95 -29.64
C VAL A 103 -18.55 -18.08 -30.64
N ASP A 104 -19.66 -18.73 -31.04
CA ASP A 104 -19.67 -19.80 -32.04
C ASP A 104 -19.46 -19.30 -33.48
N LYS A 105 -19.59 -17.98 -33.70
CA LYS A 105 -19.36 -17.33 -35.01
C LYS A 105 -17.98 -16.69 -35.16
N LEU A 106 -17.20 -16.64 -34.09
CA LEU A 106 -15.93 -15.95 -34.08
C LEU A 106 -14.95 -16.51 -35.14
N ALA A 107 -14.88 -17.84 -35.28
CA ALA A 107 -14.03 -18.48 -36.27
C ALA A 107 -14.46 -18.21 -37.73
N GLU A 108 -15.73 -17.90 -37.96
CA GLU A 108 -16.26 -17.62 -39.32
C GLU A 108 -15.72 -16.28 -39.85
N LEU A 109 -15.27 -15.35 -38.97
CA LEU A 109 -14.63 -14.08 -39.39
C LEU A 109 -13.32 -14.28 -40.16
N GLU A 110 -12.63 -15.42 -40.01
CA GLU A 110 -11.46 -15.75 -40.83
C GLU A 110 -11.78 -15.83 -42.32
N ASN A 111 -13.01 -16.18 -42.65
CA ASN A 111 -13.48 -16.37 -44.03
C ASN A 111 -14.05 -15.08 -44.66
N VAL A 112 -14.12 -13.97 -43.91
CA VAL A 112 -14.57 -12.68 -44.43
C VAL A 112 -13.40 -12.00 -45.13
N GLU A 113 -13.48 -11.83 -46.46
CA GLU A 113 -12.34 -11.39 -47.27
C GLU A 113 -11.89 -9.98 -46.94
N GLU A 114 -12.82 -9.08 -46.63
CA GLU A 114 -12.60 -7.68 -46.30
C GLU A 114 -11.87 -7.49 -44.95
N ILE A 115 -11.95 -8.46 -44.06
CA ILE A 115 -11.30 -8.41 -42.74
C ILE A 115 -9.84 -8.87 -42.89
N GLN A 116 -8.92 -8.03 -42.48
CA GLN A 116 -7.49 -8.30 -42.41
C GLN A 116 -7.11 -8.95 -41.06
N PHE A 117 -7.63 -8.42 -39.95
CA PHE A 117 -7.32 -8.88 -38.60
C PHE A 117 -8.51 -8.64 -37.63
N VAL A 118 -8.72 -9.53 -36.70
CA VAL A 118 -9.74 -9.43 -35.65
C VAL A 118 -9.04 -9.35 -34.31
N LYS A 119 -9.10 -8.19 -33.70
CA LYS A 119 -8.55 -7.89 -32.37
C LYS A 119 -9.64 -8.01 -31.33
N ALA A 120 -9.33 -8.55 -30.16
CA ALA A 120 -10.21 -8.48 -28.99
C ALA A 120 -10.51 -7.02 -28.65
N ASP A 121 -11.79 -6.69 -28.41
CA ASP A 121 -12.18 -5.42 -27.81
C ASP A 121 -11.83 -5.50 -26.33
N ALA A 122 -10.62 -4.98 -26.00
CA ALA A 122 -10.10 -5.04 -24.66
C ALA A 122 -10.91 -4.12 -23.74
N LEU A 123 -11.30 -4.65 -22.59
CA LEU A 123 -11.80 -3.80 -21.51
C LEU A 123 -10.64 -2.89 -21.09
N GLN A 124 -10.88 -1.59 -21.14
CA GLN A 124 -9.93 -0.65 -20.58
C GLN A 124 -9.83 -0.89 -19.08
N GLN A 125 -8.63 -1.13 -18.59
CA GLN A 125 -8.37 -1.22 -17.16
C GLN A 125 -8.46 0.18 -16.57
N LYS A 126 -9.17 0.29 -15.47
CA LYS A 126 -9.53 1.52 -14.80
C LYS A 126 -8.62 1.68 -13.58
N ASP A 127 -8.02 2.84 -13.42
CA ASP A 127 -6.78 2.96 -12.65
C ASP A 127 -6.89 2.92 -11.12
N ASN A 128 -7.92 3.48 -10.47
CA ASN A 128 -8.11 3.30 -9.02
C ASN A 128 -8.89 2.03 -8.68
N ASP A 129 -9.37 1.38 -9.68
CA ASP A 129 -10.13 0.14 -9.58
C ASP A 129 -9.27 -1.06 -9.20
N LEU A 130 -7.98 -1.14 -9.63
CA LEU A 130 -7.16 -2.32 -9.37
C LEU A 130 -6.96 -2.56 -7.88
N SER A 131 -6.63 -1.55 -7.09
CA SER A 131 -6.45 -1.70 -5.64
C SER A 131 -7.76 -2.07 -4.93
N ARG A 132 -8.88 -1.45 -5.31
CA ARG A 132 -10.23 -1.77 -4.78
C ARG A 132 -10.71 -3.15 -5.23
N TYR A 133 -10.43 -3.57 -6.46
CA TYR A 133 -10.76 -4.91 -6.96
C TYR A 133 -9.89 -5.98 -6.33
N ASP A 134 -8.60 -5.73 -6.17
CA ASP A 134 -7.70 -6.69 -5.54
C ASP A 134 -8.10 -6.99 -4.09
N THR A 135 -8.49 -5.98 -3.33
CA THR A 135 -9.05 -6.15 -1.98
C THR A 135 -10.50 -6.59 -1.96
N LYS A 136 -11.15 -6.73 -3.12
CA LYS A 136 -12.60 -7.00 -3.32
C LYS A 136 -13.52 -5.91 -2.77
N ALA A 137 -13.01 -4.74 -2.40
CA ALA A 137 -13.82 -3.63 -1.91
C ALA A 137 -14.75 -3.08 -3.00
N ALA A 138 -14.31 -3.02 -4.26
CA ALA A 138 -15.13 -2.56 -5.38
C ALA A 138 -16.41 -3.38 -5.58
N ASN A 139 -16.39 -4.67 -5.23
CA ASN A 139 -17.54 -5.56 -5.33
C ASN A 139 -18.59 -5.32 -4.23
N LEU A 140 -18.35 -4.41 -3.32
CA LEU A 140 -19.17 -4.20 -2.14
C LEU A 140 -20.00 -2.92 -2.21
N THR A 141 -19.63 -1.98 -3.11
CA THR A 141 -20.18 -0.62 -3.13
C THR A 141 -21.46 -0.46 -3.94
N ASP A 142 -21.87 -1.47 -4.70
CA ASP A 142 -23.18 -1.51 -5.38
C ASP A 142 -23.97 -2.78 -5.01
N ASN A 143 -25.32 -2.68 -5.05
CA ASN A 143 -26.19 -3.77 -4.61
C ASN A 143 -26.12 -5.02 -5.50
N ILE A 144 -25.84 -4.87 -6.78
CA ILE A 144 -25.77 -6.00 -7.72
C ILE A 144 -24.54 -6.84 -7.39
N SER A 145 -23.38 -6.19 -7.28
CA SER A 145 -22.10 -6.84 -6.96
C SER A 145 -22.11 -7.45 -5.55
N ALA A 146 -22.62 -6.72 -4.56
CA ALA A 146 -22.74 -7.20 -3.18
C ALA A 146 -23.65 -8.42 -3.07
N THR A 147 -24.82 -8.41 -3.73
CA THR A 147 -25.74 -9.54 -3.75
C THR A 147 -25.13 -10.74 -4.47
N ALA A 148 -24.44 -10.53 -5.59
CA ALA A 148 -23.73 -11.60 -6.30
C ALA A 148 -22.58 -12.20 -5.46
N ALA A 149 -22.00 -11.42 -4.56
CA ALA A 149 -21.00 -11.86 -3.59
C ALA A 149 -21.58 -12.57 -2.35
N GLY A 150 -22.90 -12.68 -2.24
CA GLY A 150 -23.61 -13.31 -1.14
C GLY A 150 -23.91 -12.40 0.04
N LEU A 151 -23.83 -11.09 -0.14
CA LEU A 151 -24.14 -10.11 0.90
C LEU A 151 -25.58 -9.58 0.78
N PRO A 152 -26.20 -9.12 1.89
CA PRO A 152 -27.60 -8.67 1.87
C PRO A 152 -27.81 -7.31 1.20
N GLN A 153 -26.76 -6.49 1.09
CA GLN A 153 -26.82 -5.12 0.56
C GLN A 153 -25.42 -4.61 0.21
N ALA A 154 -25.33 -3.45 -0.42
CA ALA A 154 -24.09 -2.72 -0.61
C ALA A 154 -23.54 -2.13 0.71
N TYR A 155 -22.23 -2.03 0.78
CA TYR A 155 -21.49 -1.40 1.89
C TYR A 155 -20.57 -0.32 1.32
N THR A 156 -20.83 0.92 1.67
CA THR A 156 -20.20 2.13 1.11
C THR A 156 -19.53 3.01 2.18
N GLY A 157 -19.51 2.54 3.43
CA GLY A 157 -19.08 3.31 4.60
C GLY A 157 -20.15 4.25 5.14
N LYS A 158 -21.38 4.19 4.60
CA LYS A 158 -22.49 5.06 5.03
C LYS A 158 -22.78 4.90 6.52
N GLY A 159 -22.85 6.03 7.24
CA GLY A 159 -23.12 6.05 8.67
C GLY A 159 -21.86 5.90 9.53
N VAL A 160 -20.68 5.81 8.94
CA VAL A 160 -19.38 5.78 9.63
C VAL A 160 -18.65 7.10 9.42
N LEU A 161 -17.99 7.63 10.44
CA LEU A 161 -17.06 8.74 10.32
C LEU A 161 -15.66 8.22 10.00
N VAL A 162 -15.05 8.73 8.93
CA VAL A 162 -13.61 8.53 8.68
C VAL A 162 -12.90 9.85 9.00
N GLY A 163 -12.04 9.82 9.99
CA GLY A 163 -11.18 10.93 10.39
C GLY A 163 -9.79 10.76 9.79
N ILE A 164 -9.32 11.77 9.06
CA ILE A 164 -8.05 11.76 8.36
C ILE A 164 -7.11 12.78 9.01
N ILE A 165 -5.89 12.34 9.36
CA ILE A 165 -4.82 13.20 9.88
C ILE A 165 -3.72 13.22 8.85
N ASP A 166 -3.57 14.35 8.12
CA ASP A 166 -2.63 14.46 7.01
C ASP A 166 -2.38 15.94 6.65
N GLY A 167 -1.51 16.21 5.66
CA GLY A 167 -1.22 17.53 5.10
C GLY A 167 -1.26 17.54 3.58
N GLY A 168 -1.34 18.72 2.96
CA GLY A 168 -1.47 18.87 1.51
C GLY A 168 -2.87 18.52 0.98
N ILE A 169 -3.92 18.93 1.72
CA ILE A 169 -5.32 18.62 1.41
C ILE A 169 -5.94 19.72 0.55
N ASP A 170 -6.48 19.35 -0.61
CA ASP A 170 -7.42 20.17 -1.39
C ASP A 170 -8.84 19.92 -0.88
N PHE A 171 -9.35 20.81 -0.05
CA PHE A 171 -10.68 20.68 0.57
C PHE A 171 -11.84 20.77 -0.41
N ASN A 172 -11.60 21.27 -1.62
CA ASN A 172 -12.62 21.47 -2.65
C ASN A 172 -12.51 20.47 -3.82
N HIS A 173 -11.59 19.52 -3.74
CA HIS A 173 -11.49 18.49 -4.77
C HIS A 173 -12.83 17.74 -4.94
N ALA A 174 -13.21 17.43 -6.19
CA ALA A 174 -14.47 16.76 -6.50
C ALA A 174 -14.65 15.42 -5.77
N ALA A 175 -13.55 14.74 -5.47
CA ALA A 175 -13.55 13.50 -4.68
C ALA A 175 -14.18 13.64 -3.29
N PHE A 176 -14.30 14.86 -2.76
CA PHE A 176 -14.92 15.13 -1.45
C PHE A 176 -16.29 15.76 -1.53
N LYS A 177 -16.91 15.73 -2.71
CA LYS A 177 -18.27 16.26 -2.96
C LYS A 177 -19.25 15.11 -3.26
N ASP A 178 -20.52 15.33 -2.94
CA ASP A 178 -21.59 14.43 -3.33
C ASP A 178 -21.98 14.63 -4.82
N ALA A 179 -22.91 13.84 -5.33
CA ALA A 179 -23.38 13.91 -6.71
C ALA A 179 -24.04 15.26 -7.06
N ASN A 180 -24.41 16.08 -6.07
CA ASN A 180 -24.98 17.41 -6.25
C ASN A 180 -23.93 18.53 -6.14
N GLY A 181 -22.66 18.17 -5.94
CA GLY A 181 -21.55 19.10 -5.77
C GLY A 181 -21.39 19.67 -4.36
N ASN A 182 -22.16 19.22 -3.36
CA ASN A 182 -22.02 19.65 -1.98
C ASN A 182 -20.86 18.93 -1.30
N THR A 183 -20.14 19.62 -0.42
CA THR A 183 -19.05 18.98 0.35
C THR A 183 -19.57 17.86 1.26
N ARG A 184 -18.86 16.73 1.26
CA ARG A 184 -19.06 15.61 2.20
C ARG A 184 -18.25 15.78 3.49
N ILE A 185 -17.33 16.76 3.51
CA ILE A 185 -16.53 17.06 4.70
C ILE A 185 -17.45 17.70 5.74
N LYS A 186 -17.54 17.09 6.91
CA LYS A 186 -18.39 17.55 8.02
C LYS A 186 -17.68 18.54 8.92
N LYS A 187 -16.36 18.40 9.05
CA LYS A 187 -15.53 19.27 9.88
C LYS A 187 -14.09 19.25 9.35
N VAL A 188 -13.46 20.42 9.40
CA VAL A 188 -12.01 20.57 9.21
C VAL A 188 -11.44 21.17 10.48
N VAL A 189 -10.36 20.59 10.97
CA VAL A 189 -9.47 21.19 11.99
C VAL A 189 -8.14 21.44 11.30
N MET A 190 -7.70 22.67 11.28
CA MET A 190 -6.43 23.07 10.66
C MET A 190 -5.47 23.55 11.74
N PHE A 191 -4.40 22.80 11.97
CA PHE A 191 -3.35 23.22 12.90
C PHE A 191 -2.57 24.40 12.35
N THR A 192 -2.28 25.37 13.21
CA THR A 192 -1.59 26.63 12.88
C THR A 192 -0.15 26.66 13.41
N ASP A 193 0.17 25.80 14.35
CA ASP A 193 1.49 25.69 14.96
C ASP A 193 1.74 24.28 15.53
N ASN A 194 2.99 24.01 15.97
CA ASN A 194 3.37 22.73 16.57
C ASN A 194 3.05 22.64 18.08
N PHE A 195 2.31 23.60 18.63
CA PHE A 195 2.01 23.70 20.07
C PHE A 195 0.53 23.52 20.37
N GLY A 196 -0.25 23.00 19.43
CA GLY A 196 -1.64 22.67 19.60
C GLY A 196 -2.61 23.81 19.22
N GLY A 197 -2.15 24.89 18.63
CA GLY A 197 -3.02 25.93 18.06
C GLY A 197 -3.70 25.42 16.79
N TYR A 198 -5.02 25.61 16.70
CA TYR A 198 -5.79 25.22 15.51
C TYR A 198 -7.03 26.11 15.28
N THR A 199 -7.55 26.03 14.07
CA THR A 199 -8.84 26.65 13.67
C THR A 199 -9.81 25.58 13.22
N GLU A 200 -11.07 25.71 13.61
CA GLU A 200 -12.15 24.79 13.21
C GLU A 200 -13.06 25.41 12.15
N TYR A 201 -13.46 24.58 11.17
CA TYR A 201 -14.43 24.89 10.15
C TYR A 201 -15.52 23.82 10.18
N THR A 202 -16.76 24.22 10.53
CA THR A 202 -17.84 23.28 10.88
C THR A 202 -19.07 23.40 9.99
N THR A 203 -19.08 24.35 9.07
CA THR A 203 -20.18 24.53 8.12
C THR A 203 -19.71 24.37 6.69
N PRO A 204 -20.55 23.86 5.77
CA PRO A 204 -20.21 23.77 4.36
C PRO A 204 -19.68 25.08 3.78
N ALA A 205 -20.34 26.20 4.08
CA ALA A 205 -19.95 27.53 3.59
C ALA A 205 -18.58 28.03 4.09
N GLN A 206 -18.10 27.52 5.23
CA GLN A 206 -16.74 27.77 5.70
C GLN A 206 -15.74 26.87 4.97
N ILE A 207 -16.06 25.58 4.85
CA ILE A 207 -15.19 24.57 4.24
C ILE A 207 -14.97 24.85 2.75
N GLU A 208 -16.01 25.21 2.02
CA GLU A 208 -15.95 25.55 0.58
C GLU A 208 -15.10 26.80 0.27
N LYS A 209 -14.76 27.61 1.27
CA LYS A 209 -13.83 28.76 1.12
C LYS A 209 -12.38 28.40 1.33
N LEU A 210 -12.09 27.20 1.86
CA LEU A 210 -10.74 26.72 2.03
C LEU A 210 -10.15 26.32 0.66
N THR A 211 -8.87 26.48 0.52
CA THR A 211 -8.10 25.96 -0.63
C THR A 211 -7.33 24.73 -0.22
N THR A 212 -6.16 24.90 0.35
CA THR A 212 -5.29 23.84 0.87
C THR A 212 -4.63 24.29 2.16
N ASP A 213 -4.19 23.35 2.99
CA ASP A 213 -3.36 23.60 4.18
C ASP A 213 -1.88 23.66 3.86
N ASP A 214 -1.43 22.96 2.80
CA ASP A 214 -0.06 23.03 2.29
C ASP A 214 -0.04 22.99 0.76
N SER A 215 0.44 24.08 0.16
CA SER A 215 0.60 24.19 -1.29
C SER A 215 1.89 23.57 -1.84
N SER A 216 2.67 22.92 -1.02
CA SER A 216 3.89 22.21 -1.46
C SER A 216 3.70 20.68 -1.53
N ASP A 217 2.51 20.17 -1.16
CA ASP A 217 2.24 18.75 -1.04
C ASP A 217 0.86 18.37 -1.60
N SER A 218 0.68 17.10 -1.96
CA SER A 218 -0.59 16.50 -2.39
C SER A 218 -0.98 15.30 -1.53
N HIS A 219 -0.12 14.90 -0.60
CA HIS A 219 -0.21 13.64 0.12
C HIS A 219 -1.57 13.46 0.81
N GLY A 220 -2.06 14.46 1.57
CA GLY A 220 -3.33 14.38 2.26
C GLY A 220 -4.54 14.35 1.32
N THR A 221 -4.47 14.97 0.14
CA THR A 221 -5.52 14.85 -0.88
C THR A 221 -5.60 13.41 -1.40
N HIS A 222 -4.43 12.84 -1.71
CA HIS A 222 -4.32 11.48 -2.24
C HIS A 222 -4.80 10.44 -1.24
N THR A 223 -4.32 10.48 -0.01
CA THR A 223 -4.69 9.55 1.07
C THR A 223 -6.18 9.65 1.43
N SER A 224 -6.71 10.88 1.55
CA SER A 224 -8.12 11.10 1.83
C SER A 224 -9.03 10.53 0.74
N ALA A 225 -8.72 10.80 -0.54
CA ALA A 225 -9.52 10.30 -1.65
C ALA A 225 -9.40 8.77 -1.80
N THR A 226 -8.26 8.18 -1.46
CA THR A 226 -8.09 6.72 -1.42
C THR A 226 -9.05 6.08 -0.40
N ALA A 227 -9.21 6.67 0.79
CA ALA A 227 -10.13 6.15 1.80
C ALA A 227 -11.59 6.38 1.43
N VAL A 228 -11.96 7.64 1.10
CA VAL A 228 -13.35 8.11 1.12
C VAL A 228 -13.79 8.87 -0.13
N GLY A 229 -12.99 8.90 -1.19
CA GLY A 229 -13.31 9.61 -2.43
C GLY A 229 -14.66 9.19 -3.01
N THR A 230 -15.45 10.16 -3.48
CA THR A 230 -16.73 9.92 -4.17
C THR A 230 -16.48 9.25 -5.53
N GLU A 231 -17.29 8.28 -5.87
CA GLU A 231 -17.30 7.67 -7.21
C GLU A 231 -17.98 8.62 -8.21
N LEU A 232 -17.21 9.27 -9.06
CA LEU A 232 -17.68 10.29 -10.01
C LEU A 232 -17.99 9.75 -11.42
N GLY A 233 -18.15 8.42 -11.56
CA GLY A 233 -18.33 7.78 -12.86
C GLY A 233 -17.04 7.60 -13.66
N ASN A 234 -15.91 8.08 -13.14
CA ASN A 234 -14.55 7.85 -13.66
C ASN A 234 -13.88 6.62 -13.03
N LEU A 235 -14.55 5.96 -12.09
CA LEU A 235 -14.13 4.76 -11.38
C LEU A 235 -12.92 4.95 -10.45
N LEU A 236 -12.57 6.19 -10.16
CA LEU A 236 -11.50 6.58 -9.26
C LEU A 236 -12.00 6.89 -7.84
N GLY A 237 -13.16 6.33 -7.46
CA GLY A 237 -13.71 6.47 -6.11
C GLY A 237 -12.84 5.80 -5.04
N GLY A 238 -12.91 6.31 -3.82
CA GLY A 238 -12.31 5.71 -2.64
C GLY A 238 -13.00 4.39 -2.22
N VAL A 239 -12.46 3.75 -1.20
CA VAL A 239 -12.97 2.46 -0.70
C VAL A 239 -14.32 2.63 -0.01
N ALA A 240 -14.53 3.72 0.74
CA ALA A 240 -15.74 4.03 1.49
C ALA A 240 -16.41 5.34 0.97
N PRO A 241 -17.00 5.33 -0.26
CA PRO A 241 -17.39 6.54 -0.97
C PRO A 241 -18.59 7.30 -0.36
N GLU A 242 -19.31 6.74 0.62
CA GLU A 242 -20.41 7.39 1.33
C GLU A 242 -20.13 7.62 2.82
N ALA A 243 -18.91 7.39 3.29
CA ALA A 243 -18.53 7.72 4.66
C ALA A 243 -18.58 9.24 4.90
N ASP A 244 -18.92 9.66 6.13
CA ASP A 244 -18.74 11.04 6.55
C ASP A 244 -17.26 11.33 6.76
N ILE A 245 -16.83 12.55 6.47
CA ILE A 245 -15.43 12.93 6.46
C ILE A 245 -15.15 13.99 7.52
N MET A 246 -14.13 13.79 8.35
CA MET A 246 -13.50 14.84 9.13
C MET A 246 -12.01 14.88 8.78
N MET A 247 -11.51 16.07 8.47
CA MET A 247 -10.12 16.29 8.12
C MET A 247 -9.42 17.08 9.23
N VAL A 248 -8.32 16.52 9.72
CA VAL A 248 -7.37 17.19 10.60
C VAL A 248 -6.15 17.52 9.75
N ALA A 249 -6.12 18.76 9.29
CA ALA A 249 -5.10 19.27 8.38
C ALA A 249 -3.88 19.72 9.17
N MET A 250 -2.79 19.02 8.97
CA MET A 250 -1.54 19.23 9.68
C MET A 250 -0.65 20.30 9.02
N GLY A 251 -0.82 20.52 7.70
CA GLY A 251 0.07 21.40 6.94
C GLY A 251 1.54 21.04 7.20
N LYS A 252 2.32 22.02 7.66
CA LYS A 252 3.72 21.83 8.07
C LYS A 252 3.91 21.58 9.57
N THR A 253 2.82 21.36 10.33
CA THR A 253 2.84 21.22 11.78
C THR A 253 2.71 19.75 12.20
N THR A 254 3.75 18.95 11.96
CA THR A 254 3.74 17.49 12.10
C THR A 254 4.20 16.97 13.46
N SER A 255 3.96 17.73 14.57
CA SER A 255 4.34 17.25 15.91
C SER A 255 3.46 16.09 16.37
N GLU A 256 4.04 15.13 17.12
CA GLU A 256 3.28 14.01 17.70
C GLU A 256 2.14 14.47 18.62
N SER A 257 2.33 15.57 19.33
CA SER A 257 1.31 16.17 20.19
C SER A 257 0.09 16.61 19.40
N ASN A 258 0.28 17.24 18.23
CA ASN A 258 -0.80 17.61 17.33
C ASN A 258 -1.50 16.38 16.74
N MET A 259 -0.74 15.33 16.39
CA MET A 259 -1.32 14.06 15.93
C MET A 259 -2.23 13.44 17.00
N ALA A 260 -1.76 13.32 18.23
CA ALA A 260 -2.54 12.80 19.37
C ALA A 260 -3.77 13.67 19.67
N GLN A 261 -3.63 15.00 19.60
CA GLN A 261 -4.75 15.94 19.77
C GLN A 261 -5.75 15.80 18.63
N GLY A 262 -5.30 15.67 17.39
CA GLY A 262 -6.14 15.43 16.22
C GLY A 262 -6.99 14.16 16.36
N MET A 263 -6.40 13.07 16.85
CA MET A 263 -7.13 11.82 17.13
C MET A 263 -8.24 12.04 18.16
N GLN A 264 -7.96 12.81 19.23
CA GLN A 264 -8.97 13.15 20.23
C GLN A 264 -10.12 13.94 19.64
N LEU A 265 -9.81 14.97 18.83
CA LEU A 265 -10.82 15.82 18.20
C LEU A 265 -11.71 15.02 17.24
N ILE A 266 -11.17 14.05 16.52
CA ILE A 266 -11.95 13.14 15.65
C ILE A 266 -12.87 12.25 16.51
N ALA A 267 -12.34 11.64 17.58
CA ALA A 267 -13.12 10.78 18.45
C ALA A 267 -14.27 11.52 19.15
N ASP A 268 -14.03 12.76 19.58
CA ASP A 268 -15.04 13.61 20.21
C ASP A 268 -16.14 13.99 19.19
N PHE A 269 -15.75 14.30 17.96
CA PHE A 269 -16.73 14.61 16.90
C PHE A 269 -17.54 13.37 16.51
N ALA A 270 -16.94 12.19 16.42
CA ALA A 270 -17.64 10.93 16.19
C ALA A 270 -18.68 10.65 17.30
N LYS A 271 -18.28 10.86 18.57
CA LYS A 271 -19.17 10.76 19.73
C LYS A 271 -20.33 11.75 19.65
N GLN A 272 -20.06 13.01 19.25
CA GLN A 272 -21.10 14.03 19.03
C GLN A 272 -22.10 13.60 17.95
N LEU A 273 -21.64 12.96 16.88
CA LEU A 273 -22.48 12.43 15.80
C LEU A 273 -23.19 11.11 16.15
N GLY A 274 -22.81 10.46 17.23
CA GLY A 274 -23.30 9.11 17.57
C GLY A 274 -22.92 8.04 16.56
N LYS A 275 -21.75 8.16 15.92
CA LYS A 275 -21.30 7.29 14.82
C LYS A 275 -20.05 6.52 15.21
N PRO A 276 -19.88 5.30 14.67
CA PRO A 276 -18.59 4.62 14.73
C PRO A 276 -17.57 5.41 13.89
N CYS A 277 -16.28 5.24 14.22
CA CYS A 277 -15.20 6.05 13.71
C CYS A 277 -14.00 5.22 13.35
N ILE A 278 -13.43 5.49 12.16
CA ILE A 278 -12.09 5.05 11.76
C ILE A 278 -11.19 6.28 11.68
N ILE A 279 -10.06 6.24 12.34
CA ILE A 279 -9.01 7.25 12.21
C ILE A 279 -7.90 6.69 11.34
N THR A 280 -7.48 7.41 10.30
CA THR A 280 -6.36 7.06 9.45
C THR A 280 -5.28 8.13 9.52
N MET A 281 -4.03 7.68 9.69
CA MET A 281 -2.86 8.54 9.76
C MET A 281 -1.71 7.92 8.97
N SER A 282 -1.29 8.62 7.93
CA SER A 282 -0.21 8.18 7.04
C SER A 282 1.11 8.89 7.36
N MET A 283 1.42 9.00 8.64
CA MET A 283 2.62 9.67 9.18
C MET A 283 3.21 8.85 10.31
N GLY A 284 4.51 9.02 10.60
CA GLY A 284 5.17 8.35 11.72
C GLY A 284 6.57 8.87 12.00
N ILE A 285 7.11 8.45 13.13
CA ILE A 285 8.45 8.77 13.61
C ILE A 285 9.26 7.48 13.73
N TYR A 286 10.49 7.49 13.26
CA TYR A 286 11.37 6.31 13.27
C TYR A 286 12.35 6.34 14.44
N THR A 287 12.71 7.55 14.93
CA THR A 287 13.76 7.76 15.93
C THR A 287 13.20 7.92 17.33
N ASP A 288 12.42 6.93 17.77
CA ASP A 288 11.95 6.77 19.13
C ASP A 288 12.03 5.31 19.58
N LEU A 289 11.74 5.02 20.87
CA LEU A 289 11.62 3.65 21.33
C LEU A 289 10.48 2.94 20.61
N HIS A 290 10.68 1.68 20.28
CA HIS A 290 9.68 0.85 19.61
C HIS A 290 8.87 0.03 20.61
N ASP A 291 8.58 0.61 21.79
CA ASP A 291 7.94 -0.03 22.93
C ASP A 291 6.48 0.39 23.17
N GLY A 292 5.95 1.29 22.34
CA GLY A 292 4.59 1.85 22.52
C GLY A 292 4.51 2.98 23.56
N SER A 293 5.67 3.57 23.93
CA SER A 293 5.72 4.71 24.86
C SER A 293 5.39 6.05 24.22
N SER A 294 5.35 6.16 22.89
CA SER A 294 5.01 7.39 22.19
C SER A 294 3.66 7.96 22.63
N VAL A 295 3.50 9.28 22.57
CA VAL A 295 2.22 9.92 22.92
C VAL A 295 1.09 9.48 21.98
N VAL A 296 1.41 9.17 20.74
CA VAL A 296 0.46 8.64 19.74
C VAL A 296 -0.03 7.25 20.15
N CYS A 297 0.88 6.31 20.46
CA CYS A 297 0.49 4.97 20.94
C CYS A 297 -0.35 5.05 22.21
N LYS A 298 0.02 5.90 23.17
CA LYS A 298 -0.75 6.11 24.41
C LYS A 298 -2.14 6.65 24.12
N LYS A 299 -2.26 7.60 23.15
CA LYS A 299 -3.56 8.14 22.76
C LYS A 299 -4.43 7.09 22.07
N VAL A 300 -3.89 6.26 21.19
CA VAL A 300 -4.64 5.17 20.57
C VAL A 300 -5.11 4.17 21.61
N ARG A 301 -4.25 3.78 22.56
CA ARG A 301 -4.62 2.88 23.66
C ARG A 301 -5.73 3.45 24.52
N GLU A 302 -5.69 4.76 24.84
CA GLU A 302 -6.73 5.47 25.58
C GLU A 302 -8.05 5.47 24.80
N LEU A 303 -8.06 5.93 23.55
CA LEU A 303 -9.26 6.06 22.72
C LEU A 303 -9.96 4.73 22.45
N THR A 304 -9.19 3.66 22.30
CA THR A 304 -9.69 2.31 22.00
C THR A 304 -9.83 1.42 23.24
N GLU A 305 -9.53 1.92 24.44
CA GLU A 305 -9.49 1.14 25.68
C GLU A 305 -8.64 -0.14 25.53
N GLY A 306 -7.41 0.03 24.97
CA GLY A 306 -6.52 -1.08 24.65
C GLY A 306 -7.06 -2.04 23.59
N GLY A 307 -7.88 -1.52 22.68
CA GLY A 307 -8.50 -2.29 21.58
C GLY A 307 -9.84 -2.93 21.93
N ASN A 308 -10.42 -2.65 23.11
CA ASN A 308 -11.68 -3.27 23.56
C ASN A 308 -12.91 -2.37 23.37
N LYS A 309 -12.72 -1.07 23.11
CA LYS A 309 -13.81 -0.14 22.90
C LYS A 309 -14.49 -0.36 21.55
N ALA A 310 -15.81 -0.45 21.59
CA ALA A 310 -16.63 -0.61 20.41
C ALA A 310 -16.67 0.68 19.56
N GLY A 311 -16.70 0.51 18.24
CA GLY A 311 -16.98 1.56 17.28
C GLY A 311 -15.85 2.58 17.05
N ILE A 312 -14.62 2.25 17.44
CA ILE A 312 -13.45 3.09 17.14
C ILE A 312 -12.22 2.22 16.82
N ALA A 313 -11.52 2.57 15.73
CA ALA A 313 -10.23 1.97 15.39
C ALA A 313 -9.31 3.00 14.73
N VAL A 314 -7.99 2.79 14.87
CA VAL A 314 -6.95 3.66 14.34
C VAL A 314 -6.01 2.86 13.46
N CYS A 315 -5.86 3.30 12.20
CA CYS A 315 -4.93 2.76 11.22
C CYS A 315 -3.74 3.72 11.07
N ILE A 316 -2.53 3.19 11.18
CA ILE A 316 -1.29 3.98 11.01
C ILE A 316 -0.37 3.25 10.03
N SER A 317 0.29 3.99 9.14
CA SER A 317 1.26 3.45 8.19
C SER A 317 2.48 2.90 8.89
N SER A 318 2.97 1.72 8.47
CA SER A 318 4.16 1.11 9.09
C SER A 318 5.45 1.85 8.73
N GLY A 319 5.46 2.60 7.63
CA GLY A 319 6.60 3.34 7.13
C GLY A 319 7.19 2.78 5.84
N ASN A 320 8.15 3.52 5.26
CA ASN A 320 8.73 3.23 3.95
C ASN A 320 10.27 3.09 4.02
N ALA A 321 10.80 2.46 5.06
CA ALA A 321 12.22 2.45 5.38
C ALA A 321 12.89 1.06 5.33
N ALA A 322 12.17 -0.01 4.90
CA ALA A 322 12.71 -1.37 4.94
C ALA A 322 13.97 -1.58 4.10
N SER A 323 14.08 -0.91 2.97
CA SER A 323 15.19 -1.06 2.02
C SER A 323 16.46 -0.26 2.35
N TYR A 324 16.38 0.64 3.33
CA TYR A 324 17.52 1.56 3.60
C TYR A 324 18.59 1.00 4.54
N SER A 325 18.44 -0.21 5.10
CA SER A 325 19.35 -0.76 6.12
C SER A 325 19.62 0.22 7.28
N GLY A 326 18.56 0.94 7.67
CA GLY A 326 18.60 2.05 8.63
C GLY A 326 18.48 1.62 10.09
N THR A 327 18.51 0.30 10.37
CA THR A 327 18.35 -0.19 11.73
C THR A 327 19.32 -1.32 12.05
N ILE A 328 19.65 -1.45 13.33
CA ILE A 328 20.43 -2.56 13.86
C ILE A 328 19.72 -3.11 15.09
N VAL A 329 19.56 -4.42 15.16
CA VAL A 329 19.19 -5.19 16.36
C VAL A 329 20.33 -6.16 16.62
N HIS A 330 21.08 -5.95 17.69
CA HIS A 330 22.28 -6.74 17.96
C HIS A 330 22.44 -7.05 19.45
N THR A 331 22.77 -8.31 19.76
CA THR A 331 23.11 -8.74 21.13
C THR A 331 24.61 -8.65 21.31
N LEU A 332 25.07 -7.90 22.31
CA LEU A 332 26.48 -7.70 22.59
C LEU A 332 27.14 -9.04 22.98
N GLY A 333 28.22 -9.37 22.26
CA GLY A 333 29.02 -10.58 22.45
C GLY A 333 30.38 -10.31 23.09
N GLU A 334 31.39 -11.01 22.59
CA GLU A 334 32.79 -10.81 22.98
C GLU A 334 33.28 -9.44 22.46
N ALA A 335 34.13 -8.80 23.25
CA ALA A 335 34.72 -7.52 22.91
C ALA A 335 36.00 -7.73 22.07
N ASP A 336 36.35 -6.71 21.28
CA ASP A 336 37.66 -6.59 20.67
C ASP A 336 38.77 -6.29 21.72
N ALA A 337 40.01 -6.14 21.26
CA ALA A 337 41.17 -5.86 22.13
C ALA A 337 41.05 -4.54 22.93
N ASP A 338 40.25 -3.57 22.43
CA ASP A 338 40.01 -2.29 23.06
C ASP A 338 38.74 -2.25 23.92
N GLY A 339 38.06 -3.39 24.05
CA GLY A 339 36.85 -3.57 24.86
C GLY A 339 35.56 -3.14 24.18
N TRP A 340 35.51 -2.94 22.84
CA TRP A 340 34.31 -2.66 22.08
C TRP A 340 33.63 -3.95 21.62
N GLN A 341 32.30 -4.04 21.79
CA GLN A 341 31.55 -5.25 21.52
C GLN A 341 30.71 -5.13 20.25
N MET A 342 30.50 -3.91 19.76
CA MET A 342 29.80 -3.63 18.51
C MET A 342 30.34 -2.39 17.85
N LYS A 343 30.49 -2.41 16.54
CA LYS A 343 30.88 -1.27 15.68
C LYS A 343 30.01 -1.24 14.46
N THR A 344 29.64 -0.05 14.01
CA THR A 344 28.97 0.16 12.72
C THR A 344 29.41 1.47 12.11
N LEU A 345 29.37 1.56 10.79
CA LEU A 345 29.74 2.75 10.02
C LEU A 345 28.45 3.38 9.47
N VAL A 346 28.43 4.72 9.41
CA VAL A 346 27.29 5.47 8.86
C VAL A 346 27.55 5.78 7.40
N GLY A 347 26.61 5.41 6.53
CA GLY A 347 26.65 5.65 5.09
C GLY A 347 26.52 7.13 4.72
N TYR A 348 26.80 7.46 3.47
CA TYR A 348 26.77 8.82 2.95
C TYR A 348 25.68 9.08 1.95
N THR A 349 25.36 10.36 1.79
CA THR A 349 24.69 10.89 0.61
C THR A 349 25.72 11.54 -0.32
N GLU A 350 25.77 11.07 -1.59
CA GLU A 350 26.54 11.77 -2.62
C GLU A 350 25.81 13.03 -3.07
N MET A 351 26.47 14.17 -2.95
CA MET A 351 25.99 15.44 -3.50
C MET A 351 26.62 15.66 -4.87
N GLY A 352 25.88 15.47 -5.95
CA GLY A 352 26.37 15.68 -7.30
C GLY A 352 26.93 17.09 -7.54
N ALA A 353 28.09 17.16 -8.23
CA ALA A 353 28.66 18.36 -8.86
C ALA A 353 29.30 19.47 -8.00
N THR A 354 29.64 19.24 -6.74
CA THR A 354 30.49 20.18 -5.95
C THR A 354 31.78 19.51 -5.51
N PRO A 355 32.84 20.27 -5.20
CA PRO A 355 34.14 19.69 -4.83
C PRO A 355 34.18 18.98 -3.48
N LEU A 356 33.06 18.86 -2.77
CA LEU A 356 32.89 18.13 -1.52
C LEU A 356 31.75 17.13 -1.65
N PRO A 357 32.05 15.86 -1.92
CA PRO A 357 31.05 14.92 -2.42
C PRO A 357 30.16 14.25 -1.37
N TYR A 358 30.34 14.48 -0.06
CA TYR A 358 29.73 13.62 0.94
C TYR A 358 29.05 14.40 2.05
N TYR A 359 27.77 14.16 2.21
CA TYR A 359 26.91 14.73 3.25
C TYR A 359 26.57 13.67 4.31
N ILE A 360 26.72 14.01 5.59
CA ILE A 360 26.39 13.10 6.69
C ILE A 360 25.44 13.82 7.65
N GLN A 361 24.18 13.40 7.69
CA GLN A 361 23.19 13.96 8.62
C GLN A 361 22.19 12.91 9.12
N PRO A 362 22.59 11.75 9.64
CA PRO A 362 21.63 10.80 10.15
C PRO A 362 21.10 11.25 11.53
N THR A 363 19.77 11.27 11.66
CA THR A 363 19.14 11.30 12.98
C THR A 363 19.16 9.89 13.53
N ILE A 364 19.95 9.62 14.57
CA ILE A 364 20.18 8.29 15.14
C ILE A 364 19.73 8.27 16.59
N LEU A 365 19.00 7.21 16.96
CA LEU A 365 18.73 6.83 18.33
C LEU A 365 19.34 5.46 18.60
N ILE A 366 20.07 5.34 19.72
CA ILE A 366 20.65 4.09 20.20
C ILE A 366 20.12 3.81 21.59
N TYR A 367 19.67 2.59 21.86
CA TYR A 367 19.15 2.20 23.17
C TYR A 367 19.29 0.71 23.43
N ALA A 368 19.23 0.34 24.69
CA ALA A 368 19.13 -1.05 25.12
C ALA A 368 17.66 -1.39 25.42
N THR A 369 17.19 -2.57 24.98
CA THR A 369 15.78 -2.98 25.13
C THR A 369 15.38 -3.22 26.58
N ASP A 370 16.33 -3.53 27.45
CA ASP A 370 16.11 -3.68 28.90
C ASP A 370 16.20 -2.34 29.66
N GLY A 371 16.51 -1.24 28.96
CA GLY A 371 16.67 0.09 29.52
C GLY A 371 17.96 0.29 30.32
N SER A 372 18.82 -0.72 30.42
CA SER A 372 20.06 -0.65 31.19
C SER A 372 21.13 0.21 30.53
N ASP A 373 22.16 0.56 31.30
CA ASP A 373 23.26 1.43 30.87
C ASP A 373 24.23 0.71 29.92
N PHE A 374 24.76 1.46 28.98
CA PHE A 374 25.81 1.09 28.06
C PHE A 374 26.63 2.32 27.67
N THR A 375 27.73 2.13 26.96
CA THR A 375 28.55 3.23 26.42
C THR A 375 28.49 3.20 24.92
N ALA A 376 28.17 4.33 24.29
CA ALA A 376 28.29 4.56 22.87
C ALA A 376 29.23 5.73 22.60
N ASP A 377 30.06 5.59 21.57
CA ASP A 377 31.07 6.57 21.18
C ASP A 377 31.10 6.74 19.66
N LEU A 378 31.42 7.94 19.17
CA LEU A 378 31.59 8.25 17.76
C LEU A 378 33.06 8.23 17.35
N ARG A 379 33.35 7.66 16.18
CA ARG A 379 34.68 7.57 15.62
C ARG A 379 34.67 7.82 14.11
N LEU A 380 35.84 8.10 13.55
CA LEU A 380 36.05 8.17 12.12
C LEU A 380 36.88 6.97 11.69
N VAL A 381 36.33 6.10 10.80
CA VAL A 381 36.98 4.85 10.41
C VAL A 381 37.19 4.81 8.90
N ASN A 382 38.37 4.45 8.46
CA ASN A 382 38.66 4.17 7.05
C ASN A 382 38.03 2.83 6.65
N ILE A 383 37.14 2.82 5.66
CA ILE A 383 36.38 1.63 5.26
C ILE A 383 37.23 0.55 4.59
N GLU A 384 38.41 0.92 4.06
CA GLU A 384 39.31 -0.03 3.37
C GLU A 384 40.36 -0.61 4.32
N THR A 385 40.85 0.17 5.27
CA THR A 385 41.97 -0.21 6.14
C THR A 385 41.58 -0.50 7.58
N GLY A 386 40.38 -0.10 8.00
CA GLY A 386 39.96 -0.17 9.40
C GLY A 386 40.67 0.86 10.31
N GLU A 387 41.54 1.74 9.76
CA GLU A 387 42.22 2.75 10.53
C GLU A 387 41.20 3.66 11.23
N VAL A 388 41.31 3.75 12.57
CA VAL A 388 40.51 4.65 13.39
C VAL A 388 41.23 5.98 13.52
N LYS A 389 40.70 7.04 12.93
CA LYS A 389 41.09 8.38 13.21
C LYS A 389 40.17 9.00 14.24
N TYR A 390 40.73 9.48 15.15
CA TYR A 390 40.48 10.25 16.34
C TYR A 390 39.05 10.60 16.78
N VAL A 391 38.89 10.62 18.08
CA VAL A 391 37.66 10.99 18.78
C VAL A 391 37.99 11.82 19.99
N TYR A 392 37.34 12.92 20.16
CA TYR A 392 37.21 13.55 21.46
C TYR A 392 35.80 13.38 21.97
N GLY A 393 35.66 12.78 23.16
CA GLY A 393 34.38 12.55 23.87
C GLY A 393 33.21 13.39 23.39
N ASN A 394 32.07 13.24 23.79
CA ASN A 394 30.78 13.82 23.34
C ASN A 394 30.74 15.10 22.48
N PHE A 395 31.89 15.65 22.05
CA PHE A 395 32.02 16.83 21.23
C PHE A 395 33.10 16.60 20.15
N LEU A 396 32.66 16.44 18.91
CA LEU A 396 33.56 16.19 17.79
C LEU A 396 33.80 17.48 17.00
N ALA A 397 34.94 18.13 17.27
CA ALA A 397 35.70 18.72 16.18
C ALA A 397 36.56 17.61 15.57
N ILE A 398 36.03 16.85 14.59
CA ILE A 398 36.81 15.82 13.89
C ILE A 398 37.79 16.58 12.97
N ASP A 399 39.10 16.37 13.17
CA ASP A 399 40.08 16.77 12.17
C ASP A 399 39.81 15.95 10.90
N GLY A 400 39.29 16.58 9.86
CA GLY A 400 38.87 15.90 8.63
C GLY A 400 37.40 16.11 8.26
N LEU A 401 36.54 16.56 9.17
CA LEU A 401 35.23 17.10 8.81
C LEU A 401 35.39 18.60 8.56
N ASP A 402 35.03 19.07 7.37
CA ASP A 402 34.93 20.48 7.07
C ASP A 402 33.45 20.88 7.09
N PHE A 403 33.20 21.90 7.89
CA PHE A 403 31.86 22.37 8.16
C PHE A 403 31.59 23.61 7.33
N GLY A 404 31.40 23.40 6.03
CA GLY A 404 30.90 24.34 5.03
C GLY A 404 31.38 25.78 5.06
N THR A 405 31.36 26.43 3.94
CA THR A 405 31.80 27.81 3.66
C THR A 405 30.99 28.93 4.34
N MET A 406 30.26 28.67 5.40
CA MET A 406 29.64 29.71 6.20
C MET A 406 30.68 30.21 7.26
N PRO A 407 31.17 31.45 7.17
CA PRO A 407 32.38 31.89 7.89
C PRO A 407 32.25 32.03 9.41
N THR A 408 31.17 31.62 10.04
CA THR A 408 30.90 32.02 11.44
C THR A 408 30.38 30.93 12.38
N LYS A 409 30.23 29.66 11.96
CA LYS A 409 29.77 28.62 12.88
C LYS A 409 30.57 27.33 12.76
N GLN A 410 31.16 26.89 13.85
CA GLN A 410 31.68 25.54 14.02
C GLN A 410 30.50 24.60 14.19
N THR A 411 30.27 23.68 13.24
CA THR A 411 29.32 22.59 13.38
C THR A 411 29.94 21.47 14.17
N SER A 412 29.13 20.85 15.02
CA SER A 412 29.55 19.67 15.77
C SER A 412 28.58 18.54 15.57
N VAL A 413 29.09 17.35 15.40
CA VAL A 413 28.33 16.10 15.53
C VAL A 413 28.58 15.61 16.95
N SER A 414 27.52 15.37 17.70
CA SER A 414 27.63 14.82 19.05
C SER A 414 26.66 13.68 19.26
N LEU A 415 27.04 12.70 20.07
CA LEU A 415 26.18 11.67 20.58
C LEU A 415 25.89 12.00 22.05
N LYS A 416 24.64 12.41 22.34
CA LYS A 416 24.24 12.80 23.69
C LYS A 416 23.54 11.65 24.39
N LYS A 417 24.02 11.33 25.59
CA LYS A 417 23.40 10.35 26.49
C LYS A 417 22.26 11.00 27.30
N ASP A 418 21.11 10.33 27.32
CA ASP A 418 20.03 10.60 28.24
C ASP A 418 19.74 9.32 29.04
N SER A 419 19.82 9.40 30.36
CA SER A 419 19.61 8.27 31.24
C SER A 419 18.20 8.22 31.83
N ASN A 420 17.35 9.20 31.50
CA ASN A 420 15.99 9.35 32.05
C ASN A 420 14.92 9.31 30.96
N TYR A 421 15.21 8.73 29.80
CA TYR A 421 14.27 8.67 28.71
C TYR A 421 13.09 7.77 29.07
N PRO A 422 11.83 8.26 29.01
CA PRO A 422 10.67 7.49 29.48
C PRO A 422 10.38 6.30 28.58
N ASN A 423 10.01 5.17 29.16
CA ASN A 423 9.64 3.93 28.44
C ASN A 423 8.19 3.49 28.75
N ALA A 424 7.69 2.52 28.00
CA ALA A 424 6.31 2.03 28.14
C ALA A 424 6.06 1.28 29.45
N LYS A 425 7.11 0.80 30.13
CA LYS A 425 6.99 0.09 31.42
C LYS A 425 6.82 1.05 32.61
N GLY A 426 6.75 2.36 32.36
CA GLY A 426 6.63 3.39 33.37
C GLY A 426 7.94 3.73 34.08
N GLY A 427 9.06 3.22 33.59
CA GLY A 427 10.41 3.54 34.01
C GLY A 427 11.15 4.43 33.01
N THR A 428 12.47 4.38 33.08
CA THR A 428 13.36 5.11 32.17
C THR A 428 14.32 4.14 31.50
N SER A 429 14.78 4.52 30.29
CA SER A 429 15.82 3.85 29.53
C SER A 429 17.00 4.78 29.32
N VAL A 430 18.18 4.19 29.17
CA VAL A 430 19.35 4.91 28.68
C VAL A 430 19.30 4.95 27.16
N VAL A 431 19.37 6.15 26.61
CA VAL A 431 19.43 6.36 25.16
C VAL A 431 20.60 7.27 24.77
N TYR A 432 21.10 7.08 23.57
CA TYR A 432 22.01 8.03 22.94
C TYR A 432 21.35 8.57 21.66
N ARG A 433 21.41 9.90 21.50
CA ARG A 433 20.91 10.60 20.30
C ARG A 433 22.02 11.36 19.60
N SER A 434 22.04 11.27 18.27
CA SER A 434 22.90 12.15 17.47
C SER A 434 22.31 13.55 17.41
N TYR A 435 23.19 14.54 17.52
CA TYR A 435 22.87 15.95 17.33
C TYR A 435 23.85 16.55 16.32
N PHE A 436 23.31 17.24 15.34
CA PHE A 436 24.05 18.01 14.35
C PHE A 436 23.70 19.48 14.58
N GLU A 437 24.72 20.27 14.98
CA GLU A 437 24.56 21.71 15.14
C GLU A 437 24.90 22.37 13.80
N ASP A 438 23.97 22.61 12.95
CA ASP A 438 24.05 23.19 11.62
C ASP A 438 24.22 22.22 10.40
N VAL A 439 23.67 22.63 9.29
CA VAL A 439 23.01 21.79 8.29
C VAL A 439 23.93 21.15 7.23
N ASN A 440 25.23 21.27 7.27
CA ASN A 440 26.08 20.72 6.20
C ASN A 440 27.46 20.26 6.75
N SER A 441 27.53 18.99 7.12
CA SER A 441 28.81 18.36 7.47
C SER A 441 29.41 17.66 6.26
N TYR A 442 30.54 18.12 5.76
CA TYR A 442 31.24 17.51 4.62
C TYR A 442 32.57 16.89 5.09
N LEU A 443 32.97 15.79 4.43
CA LEU A 443 34.31 15.26 4.61
C LEU A 443 35.32 16.09 3.81
N LYS A 444 36.46 16.40 4.42
CA LYS A 444 37.57 17.05 3.72
C LYS A 444 38.14 16.19 2.61
N GLN A 445 38.73 16.83 1.59
CA GLN A 445 39.50 16.13 0.58
C GLN A 445 40.62 15.28 1.25
N GLY A 446 40.69 14.00 0.82
CA GLY A 446 41.60 13.03 1.40
C GLY A 446 40.95 12.12 2.49
N TYR A 447 39.69 12.39 2.82
CA TYR A 447 38.90 11.55 3.76
C TYR A 447 37.74 10.79 3.10
N GLU A 448 37.75 10.65 1.78
CA GLU A 448 36.69 10.02 1.01
C GLU A 448 36.43 8.56 1.41
N LYS A 449 37.49 7.90 1.96
CA LYS A 449 37.43 6.53 2.45
C LYS A 449 37.03 6.42 3.93
N TYR A 450 36.82 7.52 4.62
CA TYR A 450 36.42 7.48 6.01
C TYR A 450 34.90 7.62 6.15
N ARG A 451 34.38 6.98 7.19
CA ARG A 451 32.97 7.02 7.59
C ARG A 451 32.87 7.38 9.07
N LEU A 452 31.85 8.12 9.42
CA LEU A 452 31.43 8.22 10.81
C LEU A 452 31.09 6.80 11.31
N ALA A 453 31.56 6.45 12.51
CA ALA A 453 31.35 5.13 13.08
C ALA A 453 30.81 5.23 14.51
N ILE A 454 29.95 4.30 14.88
CA ILE A 454 29.40 4.15 16.21
C ILE A 454 30.05 2.93 16.85
N PHE A 455 30.64 3.11 18.02
CA PHE A 455 31.30 2.09 18.80
C PHE A 455 30.52 1.87 20.10
N ILE A 456 30.18 0.65 20.44
CA ILE A 456 29.32 0.32 21.59
C ILE A 456 29.98 -0.74 22.46
N LYS A 457 29.86 -0.54 23.77
CA LYS A 457 30.19 -1.53 24.81
C LYS A 457 29.18 -1.48 25.95
N GLY A 458 28.87 -2.65 26.50
CA GLY A 458 27.92 -2.82 27.59
C GLY A 458 28.11 -4.16 28.28
N THR A 459 27.03 -4.75 28.73
CA THR A 459 27.04 -6.08 29.31
C THR A 459 26.86 -7.14 28.23
N THR A 460 27.67 -8.18 28.24
CA THR A 460 27.50 -9.34 27.31
C THR A 460 26.09 -9.91 27.46
N GLY A 461 25.42 -10.14 26.33
CA GLY A 461 24.01 -10.56 26.29
C GLY A 461 23.00 -9.41 26.27
N GLN A 462 23.43 -8.17 26.42
CA GLN A 462 22.55 -6.99 26.30
C GLN A 462 22.18 -6.76 24.82
N GLU A 463 20.89 -6.58 24.54
CA GLU A 463 20.42 -6.28 23.19
C GLU A 463 20.41 -4.76 22.98
N ILE A 464 21.17 -4.33 21.97
CA ILE A 464 21.25 -2.94 21.53
C ILE A 464 20.47 -2.77 20.25
N ARG A 465 19.71 -1.68 20.17
CA ARG A 465 19.00 -1.23 18.99
C ARG A 465 19.51 0.12 18.54
N ILE A 466 19.74 0.25 17.23
CA ILE A 466 20.02 1.51 16.56
C ILE A 466 18.94 1.74 15.53
N VAL A 467 18.30 2.89 15.55
CA VAL A 467 17.30 3.30 14.58
C VAL A 467 17.66 4.66 14.01
N SER A 468 17.42 4.84 12.72
CA SER A 468 17.69 6.07 12.02
C SER A 468 16.46 6.60 11.29
N GLY A 469 16.28 7.92 11.29
CA GLY A 469 15.17 8.61 10.65
C GLY A 469 15.45 9.17 9.25
N ASP A 470 16.71 9.21 8.84
CA ASP A 470 17.09 9.79 7.55
C ASP A 470 17.08 8.72 6.44
N LYS A 471 16.48 9.08 5.30
CA LYS A 471 16.36 8.23 4.11
C LYS A 471 17.22 8.73 2.94
N SER A 472 17.94 9.84 3.09
CA SER A 472 18.61 10.55 1.99
C SER A 472 20.02 10.05 1.69
N CYS A 473 20.41 8.87 2.18
CA CYS A 473 21.75 8.31 1.93
C CYS A 473 21.81 7.57 0.59
N SER A 474 22.84 7.83 -0.21
CA SER A 474 23.16 7.06 -1.43
C SER A 474 23.80 5.70 -1.13
N GLU A 475 24.35 5.52 0.06
CA GLU A 475 24.79 4.24 0.61
C GLU A 475 23.74 3.67 1.58
N PRO A 476 23.74 2.34 1.86
CA PRO A 476 23.02 1.80 2.99
C PRO A 476 23.38 2.54 4.28
N GLN A 477 22.40 2.80 5.13
CA GLN A 477 22.56 3.74 6.24
C GLN A 477 23.57 3.28 7.30
N PHE A 478 23.59 1.95 7.60
CA PHE A 478 24.60 1.33 8.44
C PHE A 478 25.36 0.28 7.65
N ILE A 479 26.67 0.47 7.51
CA ILE A 479 27.57 -0.36 6.72
C ILE A 479 28.73 -0.88 7.57
N VAL A 480 29.52 -1.76 6.99
CA VAL A 480 30.75 -2.31 7.56
C VAL A 480 31.94 -2.00 6.66
N PRO A 481 33.19 -2.13 7.12
CA PRO A 481 34.36 -2.00 6.26
C PRO A 481 34.27 -2.89 5.01
N THR A 482 34.79 -2.40 3.89
CA THR A 482 34.77 -3.11 2.62
C THR A 482 35.89 -4.17 2.52
N SER A 483 36.92 -4.08 3.37
CA SER A 483 38.02 -5.06 3.39
C SER A 483 37.66 -6.33 4.14
N ALA A 484 37.75 -7.45 3.45
CA ALA A 484 37.55 -8.77 4.06
C ALA A 484 38.58 -9.07 5.17
N GLU A 485 39.81 -8.53 5.05
CA GLU A 485 40.86 -8.70 6.07
C GLU A 485 40.49 -7.95 7.35
N VAL A 486 39.96 -6.74 7.24
CA VAL A 486 39.48 -5.95 8.40
C VAL A 486 38.36 -6.69 9.11
N LEU A 487 37.38 -7.20 8.35
CA LEU A 487 36.24 -7.94 8.92
C LEU A 487 36.65 -9.28 9.54
N ALA A 488 37.68 -9.92 8.98
CA ALA A 488 38.21 -11.18 9.56
C ALA A 488 39.03 -10.92 10.85
N ALA A 489 39.66 -9.75 10.95
CA ALA A 489 40.44 -9.36 12.13
C ALA A 489 39.56 -8.79 13.26
N ASP A 490 38.38 -8.25 12.94
CA ASP A 490 37.47 -7.60 13.88
C ASP A 490 36.01 -8.02 13.64
N HIS A 491 35.55 -8.97 14.43
CA HIS A 491 34.21 -9.56 14.38
C HIS A 491 33.11 -8.66 14.98
N THR A 492 33.48 -7.51 15.55
CA THR A 492 32.52 -6.60 16.21
C THR A 492 31.78 -5.67 15.23
N TYR A 493 32.14 -5.66 13.95
CA TYR A 493 31.44 -4.88 12.94
C TYR A 493 30.08 -5.49 12.57
N VAL A 494 29.01 -4.67 12.60
CA VAL A 494 27.63 -5.06 12.33
C VAL A 494 27.04 -4.13 11.28
N ALA A 495 26.50 -4.71 10.22
CA ALA A 495 25.77 -3.99 9.18
C ALA A 495 24.31 -3.74 9.59
N GLY A 496 23.73 -2.70 9.04
CA GLY A 496 22.31 -2.41 9.20
C GLY A 496 21.42 -3.36 8.41
N SER A 497 20.15 -3.33 8.75
CA SER A 497 19.06 -4.07 8.12
C SER A 497 17.78 -3.27 8.11
N GLY A 498 16.68 -3.84 7.58
CA GLY A 498 15.33 -3.32 7.71
C GLY A 498 14.52 -3.90 8.88
N THR A 499 15.14 -4.72 9.73
CA THR A 499 14.48 -5.58 10.73
C THR A 499 13.65 -4.84 11.79
N LEU A 500 13.89 -3.55 12.00
CA LEU A 500 13.15 -2.68 12.93
C LEU A 500 12.81 -1.36 12.23
N SER A 501 12.49 -1.41 10.95
CA SER A 501 12.25 -0.21 10.13
C SER A 501 10.87 0.39 10.28
N CYS A 502 9.94 -0.25 11.01
CA CYS A 502 8.62 0.34 11.25
C CYS A 502 8.74 1.63 12.08
N ASN A 503 7.78 2.55 11.90
CA ASN A 503 7.76 3.74 12.74
C ASN A 503 7.33 3.38 14.18
N SER A 504 7.79 4.15 15.17
CA SER A 504 7.54 3.88 16.60
C SER A 504 6.06 3.99 16.99
N ASN A 505 5.26 4.78 16.24
CA ASN A 505 3.83 4.98 16.51
C ASN A 505 2.96 3.77 16.19
N VAL A 506 3.52 2.69 15.60
CA VAL A 506 2.79 1.44 15.36
C VAL A 506 3.09 0.33 16.36
N CYS A 507 3.96 0.59 17.33
CA CYS A 507 4.46 -0.41 18.29
C CYS A 507 3.53 -0.61 19.50
N ASP A 508 2.22 -0.55 19.27
CA ASP A 508 1.18 -0.86 20.25
C ASP A 508 0.12 -1.80 19.68
N ASP A 509 -0.37 -2.73 20.48
CA ASP A 509 -1.36 -3.69 20.01
C ASP A 509 -2.76 -3.08 19.77
N ALA A 510 -3.03 -1.89 20.26
CA ALA A 510 -4.25 -1.16 19.95
C ALA A 510 -4.22 -0.46 18.58
N VAL A 511 -3.03 -0.34 17.95
CA VAL A 511 -2.86 0.22 16.62
C VAL A 511 -3.06 -0.86 15.55
N ILE A 512 -3.75 -0.54 14.47
CA ILE A 512 -3.77 -1.33 13.24
C ILE A 512 -2.68 -0.77 12.33
N SER A 513 -1.49 -1.39 12.38
CA SER A 513 -0.36 -1.00 11.54
C SER A 513 -0.45 -1.60 10.15
N VAL A 514 -0.23 -0.79 9.13
CA VAL A 514 -0.47 -1.18 7.73
C VAL A 514 0.81 -1.12 6.92
N GLY A 515 1.21 -2.26 6.36
CA GLY A 515 2.27 -2.39 5.36
C GLY A 515 1.72 -2.33 3.94
N SER A 516 2.62 -2.40 2.96
CA SER A 516 2.31 -2.22 1.54
C SER A 516 2.61 -3.47 0.71
N TYR A 517 1.73 -3.75 -0.26
CA TYR A 517 2.00 -4.70 -1.33
C TYR A 517 1.65 -4.13 -2.71
N VAL A 518 2.21 -4.73 -3.76
CA VAL A 518 2.05 -4.33 -5.16
C VAL A 518 0.72 -4.84 -5.70
N SER A 519 -0.24 -3.95 -5.89
CA SER A 519 -1.50 -4.24 -6.60
C SER A 519 -1.45 -3.84 -8.07
N ARG A 520 -0.42 -3.10 -8.48
CA ARG A 520 -0.20 -2.60 -9.84
C ARG A 520 1.29 -2.56 -10.15
N ASN A 521 1.68 -3.09 -11.28
CA ASN A 521 3.07 -3.04 -11.79
C ASN A 521 3.20 -2.40 -13.18
N SER A 522 2.10 -1.91 -13.74
CA SER A 522 2.10 -1.13 -14.99
C SER A 522 0.95 -0.13 -14.96
N TRP A 523 1.14 1.02 -15.55
CA TRP A 523 0.13 2.08 -15.61
C TRP A 523 0.32 2.96 -16.85
N ASN A 524 -0.76 3.64 -17.23
CA ASN A 524 -0.73 4.68 -18.24
C ASN A 524 -0.65 6.04 -17.55
N TYR A 525 0.20 6.92 -18.03
CA TYR A 525 0.27 8.28 -17.57
C TYR A 525 -0.03 9.26 -18.71
N TYR A 526 -0.47 10.44 -18.34
CA TYR A 526 -0.78 11.50 -19.29
C TYR A 526 0.43 12.43 -19.43
N LYS A 527 0.92 12.58 -20.65
CA LYS A 527 1.87 13.62 -20.99
C LYS A 527 1.12 14.72 -21.70
N GLN A 528 1.27 15.97 -21.26
CA GLN A 528 0.51 17.10 -21.81
C GLN A 528 0.64 17.17 -23.35
N GLY A 529 -0.50 17.15 -24.05
CA GLY A 529 -0.56 17.18 -25.51
C GLY A 529 -0.21 15.86 -26.22
N SER A 530 -0.02 14.75 -25.51
CA SER A 530 0.27 13.43 -26.08
C SER A 530 -0.80 12.39 -25.73
N GLN A 531 -0.81 11.27 -26.44
CA GLN A 531 -1.59 10.09 -26.06
C GLN A 531 -1.01 9.51 -24.75
N PRO A 532 -1.86 8.83 -23.93
CA PRO A 532 -1.37 8.12 -22.75
C PRO A 532 -0.24 7.16 -23.13
N ASP A 533 0.84 7.19 -22.37
CA ASP A 533 1.97 6.28 -22.54
C ASP A 533 1.95 5.22 -21.44
N ALA A 534 2.31 3.99 -21.78
CA ALA A 534 2.34 2.88 -20.84
C ALA A 534 3.74 2.74 -20.25
N THR A 535 3.83 2.63 -18.94
CA THR A 535 5.08 2.35 -18.25
C THR A 535 4.98 1.09 -17.40
N LEU A 536 6.12 0.42 -17.23
CA LEU A 536 6.27 -0.73 -16.35
C LEU A 536 7.03 -0.27 -15.10
N GLY A 537 6.51 -0.64 -13.93
CA GLY A 537 7.18 -0.36 -12.67
C GLY A 537 8.52 -1.10 -12.58
N ILE A 538 9.56 -0.35 -12.32
CA ILE A 538 10.91 -0.86 -12.07
C ILE A 538 11.24 -0.56 -10.61
N SER A 539 11.76 -1.55 -9.90
CA SER A 539 12.26 -1.39 -8.54
C SER A 539 13.45 -0.42 -8.54
N GLU A 540 13.42 0.56 -7.66
CA GLU A 540 14.53 1.50 -7.46
C GLU A 540 15.78 0.81 -6.88
N TYR A 541 15.58 -0.30 -6.15
CA TYR A 541 16.63 -1.03 -5.45
C TYR A 541 17.22 -2.18 -6.27
N THR A 542 16.36 -2.97 -6.91
CA THR A 542 16.81 -4.15 -7.66
C THR A 542 16.99 -3.87 -9.15
N HIS A 543 16.49 -2.72 -9.65
CA HIS A 543 16.44 -2.36 -11.08
C HIS A 543 15.75 -3.41 -11.96
N LYS A 544 14.86 -4.22 -11.36
CA LYS A 544 14.06 -5.24 -12.04
C LYS A 544 12.59 -4.83 -12.07
N PRO A 545 11.80 -5.40 -12.99
CA PRO A 545 10.35 -5.20 -12.98
C PRO A 545 9.75 -5.58 -11.63
N ILE A 546 8.88 -4.72 -11.10
CA ILE A 546 8.15 -4.95 -9.85
C ILE A 546 7.16 -6.09 -10.09
N GLU A 547 7.14 -7.10 -9.22
CA GLU A 547 6.25 -8.24 -9.34
C GLU A 547 4.87 -7.96 -8.73
N LEU A 548 3.82 -8.19 -9.52
CA LEU A 548 2.45 -8.05 -9.05
C LEU A 548 2.17 -9.03 -7.88
N GLY A 549 1.66 -8.51 -6.79
CA GLY A 549 1.39 -9.27 -5.58
C GLY A 549 2.57 -9.34 -4.60
N SER A 550 3.78 -8.93 -4.96
CA SER A 550 4.90 -8.88 -4.01
C SER A 550 4.65 -7.86 -2.89
N ILE A 551 5.32 -8.03 -1.75
CA ILE A 551 5.38 -6.98 -0.73
C ILE A 551 6.23 -5.85 -1.30
N SER A 552 5.80 -4.59 -1.12
CA SER A 552 6.59 -3.44 -1.59
C SER A 552 7.93 -3.39 -0.87
N GLU A 553 9.01 -3.20 -1.60
CA GLU A 553 10.38 -3.25 -1.06
C GLU A 553 10.61 -2.25 0.07
N PHE A 554 9.97 -1.09 -0.01
CA PHE A 554 10.02 -0.06 1.03
C PHE A 554 9.20 -0.39 2.28
N SER A 555 8.25 -1.34 2.22
CA SER A 555 7.29 -1.59 3.30
C SER A 555 7.98 -1.94 4.61
N SER A 556 7.97 -1.01 5.55
CA SER A 556 8.62 -1.13 6.85
C SER A 556 8.00 -2.22 7.71
N TYR A 557 8.86 -2.88 8.50
CA TYR A 557 8.46 -3.97 9.37
C TYR A 557 9.32 -4.03 10.65
N ALA A 558 8.89 -4.83 11.59
CA ALA A 558 9.72 -5.33 12.70
C ALA A 558 9.51 -6.83 12.83
N ASP A 559 10.60 -7.59 12.93
CA ASP A 559 10.52 -9.00 13.32
C ASP A 559 9.97 -9.13 14.75
N ALA A 560 10.42 -8.25 15.62
CA ALA A 560 9.90 -8.03 16.95
C ALA A 560 10.15 -6.56 17.37
N ASP A 561 9.08 -5.83 17.74
CA ASP A 561 9.21 -4.56 18.44
C ASP A 561 9.76 -4.79 19.88
N ASP A 562 9.88 -3.73 20.69
CA ASP A 562 10.42 -3.87 22.05
C ASP A 562 9.48 -4.66 23.01
N ASN A 563 8.26 -4.98 22.56
CA ASN A 563 7.30 -5.84 23.24
C ASN A 563 7.30 -7.29 22.68
N GLY A 564 8.21 -7.60 21.77
CA GLY A 564 8.33 -8.90 21.13
C GLY A 564 7.22 -9.19 20.09
N LYS A 565 6.61 -8.15 19.53
CA LYS A 565 5.50 -8.28 18.55
C LYS A 565 5.95 -7.97 17.15
N PRO A 566 5.58 -8.81 16.16
CA PRO A 566 5.85 -8.51 14.76
C PRO A 566 4.98 -7.34 14.27
N ARG A 567 5.52 -6.56 13.33
CA ARG A 567 4.84 -5.47 12.63
C ARG A 567 5.10 -5.57 11.13
N PRO A 568 4.18 -5.16 10.26
CA PRO A 568 2.85 -4.56 10.51
C PRO A 568 1.79 -5.59 10.95
N THR A 569 0.56 -5.11 11.25
CA THR A 569 -0.59 -5.98 11.50
C THR A 569 -1.01 -6.72 10.22
N LEU A 570 -1.05 -6.02 9.08
CA LEU A 570 -1.46 -6.57 7.79
C LEU A 570 -0.93 -5.72 6.64
N LEU A 571 -1.19 -6.17 5.41
CA LEU A 571 -0.86 -5.46 4.19
C LEU A 571 -2.11 -4.89 3.50
N GLY A 572 -1.97 -3.65 2.99
CA GLY A 572 -2.88 -3.04 2.02
C GLY A 572 -2.18 -2.76 0.69
N PRO A 573 -2.92 -2.49 -0.41
CA PRO A 573 -2.31 -2.08 -1.68
C PRO A 573 -1.72 -0.67 -1.54
N GLY A 574 -0.44 -0.50 -1.82
CA GLY A 574 0.26 0.78 -1.62
C GLY A 574 1.29 1.11 -2.69
N GLU A 575 1.44 0.27 -3.71
CA GLU A 575 2.34 0.53 -4.83
C GLU A 575 1.55 1.07 -6.01
N LYS A 576 1.93 2.27 -6.49
CA LYS A 576 1.30 2.96 -7.64
C LYS A 576 -0.23 3.00 -7.53
N VAL A 577 -0.73 3.49 -6.40
CA VAL A 577 -2.15 3.74 -6.17
C VAL A 577 -2.55 5.04 -6.84
N CYS A 578 -3.59 5.01 -7.68
CA CYS A 578 -4.12 6.19 -8.32
C CYS A 578 -5.18 6.85 -7.45
N SER A 579 -5.03 8.13 -7.15
CA SER A 579 -5.99 8.90 -6.35
C SER A 579 -5.92 10.41 -6.67
N ALA A 580 -6.72 11.21 -5.99
CA ALA A 580 -6.82 12.65 -6.22
C ALA A 580 -5.53 13.41 -5.88
N ILE A 581 -5.22 14.46 -6.62
CA ILE A 581 -4.04 15.31 -6.45
C ILE A 581 -4.47 16.73 -6.12
N ASN A 582 -3.78 17.37 -5.17
CA ASN A 582 -3.99 18.74 -4.77
C ASN A 582 -3.65 19.71 -5.91
N ILE A 583 -4.66 20.40 -6.45
CA ILE A 583 -4.48 21.35 -7.55
C ILE A 583 -3.67 22.58 -7.13
N PHE A 584 -3.60 22.87 -5.84
CA PHE A 584 -2.82 23.99 -5.30
C PHE A 584 -1.36 23.63 -5.06
N ASN A 585 -0.93 22.41 -5.39
CA ASN A 585 0.46 22.00 -5.24
C ASN A 585 1.34 22.72 -6.26
N ASN A 586 2.10 23.73 -5.78
CA ASN A 586 2.94 24.60 -6.59
C ASN A 586 4.24 23.92 -7.09
N ASN A 587 4.53 22.69 -6.66
CA ASN A 587 5.57 21.85 -7.23
C ASN A 587 5.09 21.12 -8.50
N ILE A 588 3.77 20.98 -8.68
CA ILE A 588 3.15 20.29 -9.81
C ILE A 588 2.46 21.27 -10.76
N PHE A 589 1.81 22.31 -10.22
CA PHE A 589 0.96 23.23 -10.97
C PHE A 589 1.47 24.67 -10.90
N LYS A 590 1.36 25.39 -12.02
CA LYS A 590 1.51 26.86 -12.08
C LYS A 590 0.26 27.53 -11.49
N PRO A 591 0.33 28.81 -11.12
CA PRO A 591 -0.83 29.54 -10.58
C PRO A 591 -2.07 29.57 -11.48
N ASP A 592 -1.90 29.35 -12.79
CA ASP A 592 -2.99 29.28 -13.77
C ASP A 592 -3.57 27.84 -13.91
N GLY A 593 -3.11 26.90 -13.08
CA GLY A 593 -3.55 25.51 -13.08
C GLY A 593 -2.93 24.65 -14.18
N THR A 594 -1.98 25.14 -14.95
CA THR A 594 -1.22 24.31 -15.91
C THR A 594 -0.10 23.55 -15.18
N ILE A 595 0.19 22.32 -15.66
CA ILE A 595 1.28 21.52 -15.12
C ILE A 595 2.61 22.18 -15.39
N ILE A 596 3.50 22.19 -14.43
CA ILE A 596 4.86 22.69 -14.57
C ILE A 596 5.62 21.73 -15.49
N GLU A 597 5.93 22.18 -16.70
CA GLU A 597 6.73 21.43 -17.68
C GLU A 597 8.24 21.73 -17.58
N ASP A 598 8.61 22.65 -16.70
CA ASP A 598 9.97 23.12 -16.58
C ASP A 598 10.78 22.23 -15.63
N ASP A 599 11.98 21.97 -16.03
CA ASP A 599 13.00 21.13 -15.45
C ASP A 599 13.28 21.43 -13.95
N TYR A 600 13.42 20.40 -13.11
CA TYR A 600 13.79 20.55 -11.70
C TYR A 600 15.29 20.51 -11.53
N ASP A 601 15.89 21.59 -11.09
CA ASP A 601 17.24 21.66 -10.56
C ASP A 601 17.19 21.47 -9.05
N VAL A 602 17.68 20.34 -8.59
CA VAL A 602 17.70 19.96 -7.15
C VAL A 602 18.41 21.02 -6.29
N MET A 603 19.37 21.74 -6.85
CA MET A 603 20.13 22.78 -6.13
C MET A 603 19.37 24.10 -6.01
N THR A 604 18.51 24.42 -6.95
CA THR A 604 17.75 25.68 -6.99
C THR A 604 16.27 25.49 -6.69
N GLY A 605 15.80 24.26 -6.56
CA GLY A 605 14.39 23.95 -6.38
C GLY A 605 13.55 24.16 -7.66
N LYS A 606 14.18 24.27 -8.84
CA LYS A 606 13.52 24.41 -10.14
C LYS A 606 13.73 23.16 -10.97
N MET A 607 12.67 22.64 -11.57
CA MET A 607 12.79 21.50 -12.49
C MET A 607 13.26 21.91 -13.88
N THR A 608 14.16 21.11 -14.51
CA THR A 608 14.57 21.23 -15.89
C THR A 608 14.03 20.04 -16.71
N LYS A 609 13.61 20.27 -17.97
CA LYS A 609 13.02 19.24 -18.86
C LYS A 609 13.90 17.99 -19.00
N LYS A 610 15.22 18.16 -18.94
CA LYS A 610 16.19 17.07 -19.04
C LYS A 610 16.19 16.18 -17.79
N THR A 611 15.84 16.73 -16.63
CA THR A 611 15.71 16.01 -15.37
C THR A 611 14.40 15.22 -15.34
N LEU A 612 13.30 15.77 -15.89
CA LEU A 612 12.03 15.06 -16.06
C LEU A 612 12.17 13.83 -16.96
N ASP A 613 12.91 13.93 -18.06
CA ASP A 613 13.18 12.80 -18.96
C ASP A 613 14.06 11.71 -18.31
N ASN A 614 14.87 12.07 -17.29
CA ASN A 614 15.77 11.16 -16.57
C ASN A 614 15.21 10.68 -15.21
N LEU A 615 14.33 11.47 -14.55
CA LEU A 615 13.60 11.11 -13.34
C LEU A 615 12.19 10.58 -13.65
N ALA A 616 11.98 10.22 -14.88
CA ALA A 616 10.71 9.96 -15.53
C ALA A 616 9.67 9.09 -14.77
N PRO A 617 9.99 8.11 -13.91
CA PRO A 617 8.94 7.30 -13.29
C PRO A 617 8.09 8.04 -12.27
N GLU A 618 8.63 9.00 -11.53
CA GLU A 618 7.91 9.63 -10.41
C GLU A 618 7.01 10.80 -10.83
N TYR A 619 7.41 11.58 -11.81
CA TYR A 619 6.65 12.75 -12.27
C TYR A 619 5.67 12.46 -13.41
N ASN A 620 5.81 11.34 -14.09
CA ASN A 620 4.84 10.84 -15.06
C ASN A 620 3.64 10.15 -14.38
N GLN A 621 3.27 10.60 -13.19
CA GLN A 621 2.27 9.94 -12.36
C GLN A 621 0.86 10.51 -12.55
N ILE A 622 0.72 11.63 -13.22
CA ILE A 622 -0.58 12.27 -13.39
C ILE A 622 -1.36 11.60 -14.51
N LEU A 623 -2.47 10.97 -14.16
CA LEU A 623 -3.34 10.25 -15.09
C LEU A 623 -4.07 11.16 -16.07
N GLY A 624 -4.25 12.43 -15.72
CA GLY A 624 -4.91 13.43 -16.54
C GLY A 624 -5.94 14.28 -15.81
N ARG A 625 -6.51 15.22 -16.57
CA ARG A 625 -7.52 16.15 -16.11
C ARG A 625 -8.88 15.59 -16.46
N PHE A 626 -9.72 15.26 -15.47
CA PHE A 626 -11.06 14.74 -15.69
C PHE A 626 -12.09 15.86 -15.95
N ASP A 627 -11.84 17.03 -15.40
CA ASP A 627 -12.59 18.26 -15.70
C ASP A 627 -11.67 19.47 -15.48
N SER A 628 -12.25 20.68 -15.51
CA SER A 628 -11.48 21.91 -15.49
C SER A 628 -10.54 22.07 -14.28
N ASN A 629 -10.68 21.31 -13.20
CA ASN A 629 -9.94 21.54 -11.96
C ASN A 629 -9.66 20.28 -11.11
N HIS A 630 -9.77 19.05 -11.63
CA HIS A 630 -9.61 17.86 -10.82
C HIS A 630 -8.64 16.88 -11.47
N TYR A 631 -7.52 16.66 -10.81
CA TYR A 631 -6.43 15.78 -11.25
C TYR A 631 -6.33 14.55 -10.37
N TYR A 632 -5.87 13.45 -10.99
CA TYR A 632 -5.56 12.20 -10.33
C TYR A 632 -4.15 11.76 -10.72
N GLY A 633 -3.44 11.12 -9.78
CA GLY A 633 -2.08 10.69 -9.99
C GLY A 633 -1.74 9.42 -9.21
N PHE A 634 -0.55 8.88 -9.49
CA PHE A 634 -0.06 7.66 -8.86
C PHE A 634 0.94 8.00 -7.77
N GLU A 635 0.72 7.47 -6.58
CA GLU A 635 1.68 7.53 -5.48
C GLU A 635 1.97 6.13 -4.93
N SER A 636 3.13 5.97 -4.28
CA SER A 636 3.56 4.72 -3.65
C SER A 636 3.95 4.97 -2.20
N GLY A 637 3.56 4.08 -1.32
CA GLY A 637 3.87 4.15 0.09
C GLY A 637 2.91 3.34 0.95
N THR A 638 3.33 3.00 2.15
CA THR A 638 2.41 2.53 3.20
C THR A 638 1.37 3.61 3.54
N SER A 639 1.66 4.85 3.17
CA SER A 639 0.73 5.98 3.21
C SER A 639 -0.51 5.77 2.35
N MET A 640 -0.42 5.06 1.22
CA MET A 640 -1.54 4.74 0.33
C MET A 640 -2.26 3.47 0.77
N SER A 641 -1.54 2.52 1.37
CA SER A 641 -2.12 1.30 1.94
C SER A 641 -3.02 1.58 3.13
N THR A 642 -2.61 2.49 4.00
CA THR A 642 -3.29 2.79 5.27
C THR A 642 -4.71 3.31 5.07
N PRO A 643 -4.96 4.36 4.25
CA PRO A 643 -6.30 4.84 4.00
C PRO A 643 -7.16 3.81 3.24
N HIS A 644 -6.54 2.96 2.41
CA HIS A 644 -7.26 1.87 1.76
C HIS A 644 -7.82 0.87 2.79
N VAL A 645 -6.99 0.45 3.75
CA VAL A 645 -7.43 -0.42 4.86
C VAL A 645 -8.46 0.30 5.72
N ALA A 646 -8.26 1.58 6.05
CA ALA A 646 -9.22 2.37 6.82
C ALA A 646 -10.60 2.43 6.13
N GLY A 647 -10.63 2.57 4.81
CA GLY A 647 -11.85 2.48 4.01
C GLY A 647 -12.53 1.11 4.15
N VAL A 648 -11.78 0.00 4.07
CA VAL A 648 -12.33 -1.35 4.28
C VAL A 648 -12.94 -1.48 5.67
N LEU A 649 -12.27 -0.97 6.71
CA LEU A 649 -12.83 -0.99 8.07
C LEU A 649 -14.08 -0.14 8.20
N ALA A 650 -14.22 0.94 7.44
CA ALA A 650 -15.45 1.72 7.39
C ALA A 650 -16.61 0.90 6.78
N LEU A 651 -16.35 0.06 5.75
CA LEU A 651 -17.36 -0.88 5.24
C LEU A 651 -17.74 -1.92 6.32
N TRP A 652 -16.77 -2.44 7.06
CA TRP A 652 -17.01 -3.40 8.13
C TRP A 652 -17.79 -2.77 9.31
N MET A 653 -17.45 -1.53 9.71
CA MET A 653 -18.20 -0.82 10.77
C MET A 653 -19.59 -0.36 10.33
N GLN A 654 -19.86 -0.14 9.04
CA GLN A 654 -21.23 0.00 8.54
C GLN A 654 -22.01 -1.30 8.75
N ALA A 655 -21.38 -2.45 8.59
CA ALA A 655 -22.01 -3.75 8.79
C ALA A 655 -22.24 -4.08 10.28
N ASP A 656 -21.28 -3.72 11.12
CA ASP A 656 -21.37 -3.87 12.60
C ASP A 656 -20.68 -2.68 13.27
N PRO A 657 -21.44 -1.68 13.77
CA PRO A 657 -20.89 -0.51 14.43
C PRO A 657 -20.30 -0.79 15.83
N THR A 658 -20.41 -2.02 16.31
CA THR A 658 -19.89 -2.42 17.64
C THR A 658 -18.52 -3.10 17.57
N LEU A 659 -17.91 -3.20 16.39
CA LEU A 659 -16.59 -3.78 16.22
C LEU A 659 -15.56 -3.08 17.12
N THR A 660 -14.75 -3.89 17.79
CA THR A 660 -13.56 -3.45 18.54
C THR A 660 -12.30 -3.73 17.72
N VAL A 661 -11.18 -3.08 18.04
CA VAL A 661 -9.90 -3.36 17.38
C VAL A 661 -9.51 -4.83 17.52
N ASN A 662 -9.71 -5.41 18.71
CA ASN A 662 -9.42 -6.83 18.94
C ASN A 662 -10.27 -7.75 18.05
N ARG A 663 -11.56 -7.45 17.87
CA ARG A 663 -12.42 -8.20 16.96
C ARG A 663 -12.03 -8.00 15.50
N ILE A 664 -11.68 -6.78 15.10
CA ILE A 664 -11.17 -6.47 13.76
C ILE A 664 -9.90 -7.29 13.45
N LYS A 665 -8.94 -7.33 14.39
CA LYS A 665 -7.72 -8.13 14.24
C LYS A 665 -7.99 -9.63 14.18
N ASP A 666 -8.96 -10.12 14.96
CA ASP A 666 -9.42 -11.51 14.89
C ASP A 666 -9.98 -11.84 13.48
N ILE A 667 -10.82 -10.95 12.93
CA ILE A 667 -11.32 -11.07 11.55
C ILE A 667 -10.16 -11.08 10.54
N MET A 668 -9.25 -10.10 10.63
CA MET A 668 -8.07 -10.00 9.74
C MET A 668 -7.23 -11.28 9.78
N SER A 669 -6.96 -11.82 10.96
CA SER A 669 -6.14 -13.03 11.13
C SER A 669 -6.69 -14.26 10.40
N LYS A 670 -8.01 -14.29 10.18
CA LYS A 670 -8.74 -15.39 9.56
C LYS A 670 -9.08 -15.18 8.09
N THR A 671 -9.19 -13.91 7.68
CA THR A 671 -9.72 -13.55 6.35
C THR A 671 -8.69 -12.89 5.42
N CYS A 672 -7.58 -12.36 5.93
CA CYS A 672 -6.52 -11.84 5.09
C CYS A 672 -5.93 -12.94 4.20
N ARG A 673 -5.68 -12.60 2.94
CA ARG A 673 -5.13 -13.54 1.95
C ARG A 673 -3.64 -13.74 2.18
N LYS A 674 -3.21 -15.01 2.23
CA LYS A 674 -1.80 -15.40 2.35
C LYS A 674 -1.39 -16.14 1.09
N ASP A 675 -0.71 -15.47 0.20
CA ASP A 675 -0.08 -16.08 -0.99
C ASP A 675 1.41 -16.37 -0.74
N ALA A 676 2.11 -16.78 -1.81
CA ALA A 676 3.54 -17.12 -1.70
C ALA A 676 4.41 -15.90 -1.31
N TYR A 677 4.00 -14.68 -1.64
CA TYR A 677 4.72 -13.47 -1.21
C TYR A 677 4.51 -13.11 0.27
N CYS A 678 3.56 -13.78 0.94
CA CYS A 678 3.35 -13.63 2.38
C CYS A 678 3.99 -14.77 3.19
N THR A 679 4.26 -15.93 2.56
CA THR A 679 4.62 -17.18 3.27
C THR A 679 5.94 -17.81 2.85
N ASP A 680 6.41 -17.56 1.64
CA ASP A 680 7.68 -18.08 1.13
C ASP A 680 8.78 -17.02 1.33
N ILE A 681 9.67 -17.29 2.27
CA ILE A 681 10.78 -16.38 2.63
C ILE A 681 11.67 -16.01 1.44
N ASN A 682 11.79 -16.90 0.44
CA ASN A 682 12.61 -16.64 -0.75
C ASN A 682 11.94 -15.66 -1.74
N LYS A 683 10.66 -15.34 -1.54
CA LYS A 683 9.91 -14.36 -2.33
C LYS A 683 9.74 -13.02 -1.62
N ILE A 684 10.14 -12.94 -0.37
CA ILE A 684 10.05 -11.71 0.44
C ILE A 684 11.43 -11.05 0.41
N VAL A 685 11.52 -9.84 -0.12
CA VAL A 685 12.80 -9.12 -0.32
C VAL A 685 13.56 -8.95 1.00
N SER A 686 12.86 -8.67 2.10
CA SER A 686 13.45 -8.55 3.43
C SER A 686 13.88 -9.89 4.04
N MET A 687 13.51 -11.02 3.43
CA MET A 687 13.67 -12.36 3.99
C MET A 687 13.05 -12.52 5.39
N SER A 688 11.98 -11.78 5.67
CA SER A 688 11.23 -11.89 6.92
C SER A 688 9.72 -12.00 6.66
N THR A 689 9.10 -13.07 7.15
CA THR A 689 7.64 -13.24 7.08
C THR A 689 6.87 -12.27 7.98
N ALA A 690 7.52 -11.63 8.94
CA ALA A 690 6.93 -10.58 9.76
C ALA A 690 6.44 -9.40 8.91
N GLN A 691 7.11 -9.11 7.78
CA GLN A 691 6.72 -8.04 6.86
C GLN A 691 5.30 -8.22 6.29
N ALA A 692 4.77 -9.44 6.25
CA ALA A 692 3.43 -9.74 5.77
C ALA A 692 2.32 -9.54 6.82
N GLY A 693 2.62 -9.61 8.11
CA GLY A 693 1.63 -9.61 9.18
C GLY A 693 0.59 -10.72 8.99
N TYR A 694 -0.69 -10.38 9.12
CA TYR A 694 -1.79 -11.31 8.82
C TYR A 694 -1.97 -11.62 7.32
N GLY A 695 -1.25 -10.93 6.43
CA GLY A 695 -1.40 -11.02 4.98
C GLY A 695 -2.15 -9.82 4.38
N LYS A 696 -2.61 -9.97 3.15
CA LYS A 696 -3.28 -8.93 2.37
C LYS A 696 -4.76 -8.84 2.73
N ILE A 697 -5.25 -7.62 2.99
CA ILE A 697 -6.66 -7.42 3.38
C ILE A 697 -7.63 -7.96 2.34
N ASP A 698 -8.72 -8.58 2.80
CA ASP A 698 -9.84 -9.05 2.00
C ASP A 698 -11.15 -8.48 2.55
N ALA A 699 -11.66 -7.44 1.89
CA ALA A 699 -12.83 -6.70 2.34
C ALA A 699 -14.10 -7.58 2.35
N LEU A 700 -14.24 -8.46 1.34
CA LEU A 700 -15.41 -9.32 1.18
C LEU A 700 -15.44 -10.43 2.23
N GLU A 701 -14.33 -11.15 2.40
CA GLU A 701 -14.31 -12.29 3.35
C GLU A 701 -14.48 -11.78 4.80
N GLY A 702 -13.91 -10.59 5.12
CA GLY A 702 -14.17 -9.95 6.41
C GLY A 702 -15.64 -9.60 6.62
N LEU A 703 -16.34 -9.04 5.62
CA LEU A 703 -17.77 -8.77 5.69
C LEU A 703 -18.61 -10.04 5.83
N LYS A 704 -18.28 -11.09 5.11
CA LYS A 704 -18.95 -12.39 5.25
C LYS A 704 -18.84 -12.92 6.66
N MET A 705 -17.66 -12.85 7.26
CA MET A 705 -17.43 -13.27 8.64
C MET A 705 -18.25 -12.41 9.63
N ILE A 706 -18.33 -11.09 9.44
CA ILE A 706 -19.13 -10.19 10.27
C ILE A 706 -20.62 -10.52 10.17
N LYS A 707 -21.11 -10.83 8.96
CA LYS A 707 -22.54 -11.15 8.72
C LYS A 707 -22.92 -12.59 9.03
N GLY A 708 -21.96 -13.43 9.40
CA GLY A 708 -22.22 -14.85 9.64
C GLY A 708 -22.65 -15.60 8.38
N THR A 709 -22.21 -15.11 7.21
CA THR A 709 -22.49 -15.76 5.90
C THR A 709 -21.44 -16.80 5.54
N ASP A 710 -20.37 -16.93 6.31
CA ASP A 710 -19.43 -18.05 6.24
C ASP A 710 -20.08 -19.31 6.82
N ALA A 711 -20.60 -20.13 5.94
CA ALA A 711 -21.28 -21.38 6.29
C ALA A 711 -20.42 -22.33 7.16
N ILE A 712 -19.11 -22.21 7.11
CA ILE A 712 -18.16 -23.05 7.87
C ILE A 712 -18.04 -22.62 9.33
N GLU A 713 -17.97 -21.31 9.64
CA GLU A 713 -17.89 -20.83 11.03
C GLU A 713 -19.24 -20.90 11.77
N ALA A 714 -20.35 -20.70 11.05
CA ALA A 714 -21.67 -20.90 11.65
C ALA A 714 -21.89 -22.33 12.17
N ILE A 715 -21.14 -23.31 11.63
CA ILE A 715 -21.16 -24.70 12.11
C ILE A 715 -20.31 -24.87 13.38
N VAL A 716 -19.25 -24.08 13.54
CA VAL A 716 -18.30 -24.20 14.68
C VAL A 716 -18.71 -23.35 15.87
N ILE A 717 -19.33 -22.17 15.65
CA ILE A 717 -19.71 -21.22 16.70
C ILE A 717 -21.11 -21.44 17.23
N GLY A 718 -21.95 -22.19 16.51
CA GLY A 718 -23.25 -22.67 16.99
C GLY A 718 -23.06 -23.60 18.19
N GLY A 719 -22.65 -23.02 19.32
CA GLY A 719 -22.42 -23.71 20.58
C GLY A 719 -23.59 -24.60 20.92
N HIS A 720 -23.24 -25.79 21.30
CA HIS A 720 -24.02 -26.81 21.97
C HIS A 720 -25.45 -26.38 22.40
N ARG A 721 -26.41 -26.43 21.48
CA ARG A 721 -27.77 -26.78 21.84
C ARG A 721 -27.97 -28.22 21.44
N GLU A 722 -27.92 -29.08 22.40
CA GLU A 722 -28.40 -30.43 22.27
C GLU A 722 -29.90 -30.39 21.86
N ALA A 723 -30.16 -30.42 20.58
CA ALA A 723 -31.51 -30.66 20.10
C ALA A 723 -31.69 -32.18 20.01
N THR A 724 -32.55 -32.72 20.80
CA THR A 724 -32.96 -34.12 20.67
C THR A 724 -33.68 -34.30 19.34
N PRO A 725 -33.45 -35.42 18.59
CA PRO A 725 -33.94 -35.61 17.23
C PRO A 725 -35.47 -35.48 17.07
N ALA A 726 -36.24 -35.65 18.12
CA ALA A 726 -37.71 -35.68 18.08
C ALA A 726 -38.40 -34.31 17.94
N THR A 727 -37.69 -33.20 18.15
CA THR A 727 -38.32 -31.85 18.17
C THR A 727 -37.89 -30.93 17.04
N MET A 728 -36.95 -31.37 16.18
CA MET A 728 -36.25 -30.51 15.23
C MET A 728 -36.93 -30.38 13.86
N TYR A 729 -37.70 -31.38 13.43
CA TYR A 729 -38.25 -31.42 12.08
C TYR A 729 -39.78 -31.25 12.09
N SER A 730 -40.29 -30.20 11.43
CA SER A 730 -41.71 -30.13 11.13
C SER A 730 -42.08 -31.23 10.08
N VAL A 731 -43.30 -31.67 10.12
CA VAL A 731 -43.77 -32.84 9.35
C VAL A 731 -43.54 -32.70 7.84
N ASP A 732 -43.47 -31.48 7.29
CA ASP A 732 -43.56 -31.21 5.86
C ASP A 732 -42.29 -30.64 5.19
N ALA A 733 -41.15 -30.50 5.85
CA ALA A 733 -39.95 -29.98 5.22
C ALA A 733 -38.91 -31.08 4.93
N PRO A 734 -38.37 -31.17 3.70
CA PRO A 734 -37.34 -32.14 3.36
C PRO A 734 -35.99 -31.83 4.02
N VAL A 735 -35.25 -32.91 4.32
CA VAL A 735 -33.88 -32.86 4.83
C VAL A 735 -32.94 -33.31 3.71
N TYR A 736 -31.79 -32.65 3.59
CA TYR A 736 -30.78 -32.96 2.57
C TYR A 736 -29.42 -33.21 3.24
N ASN A 737 -28.58 -34.05 2.64
CA ASN A 737 -27.16 -34.15 3.01
C ASN A 737 -26.37 -32.98 2.42
N LEU A 738 -25.07 -32.87 2.73
CA LEU A 738 -24.20 -31.78 2.23
C LEU A 738 -23.99 -31.81 0.70
N GLN A 739 -24.30 -32.92 0.05
CA GLN A 739 -24.27 -33.07 -1.41
C GLN A 739 -25.58 -32.62 -2.06
N GLY A 740 -26.55 -32.12 -1.27
CA GLY A 740 -27.85 -31.66 -1.76
C GLY A 740 -28.85 -32.80 -2.08
N GLN A 741 -28.54 -34.04 -1.70
CA GLN A 741 -29.45 -35.18 -1.89
C GLN A 741 -30.44 -35.23 -0.73
N ARG A 742 -31.74 -35.45 -1.04
CA ARG A 742 -32.75 -35.62 -0.02
C ARG A 742 -32.48 -36.89 0.77
N VAL A 743 -32.46 -36.79 2.09
CA VAL A 743 -32.20 -37.90 3.00
C VAL A 743 -33.38 -38.06 3.98
N ASP A 744 -33.44 -39.23 4.61
CA ASP A 744 -34.39 -39.49 5.67
C ASP A 744 -34.07 -38.66 6.91
N LYS A 745 -35.06 -38.32 7.71
CA LYS A 745 -34.91 -37.53 8.94
C LYS A 745 -34.06 -38.23 10.02
N SER A 746 -33.85 -39.54 9.88
CA SER A 746 -32.96 -40.34 10.71
C SER A 746 -31.51 -40.35 10.22
N HIS A 747 -31.21 -39.73 9.09
CA HIS A 747 -29.84 -39.68 8.54
C HIS A 747 -28.88 -39.06 9.53
N LYS A 748 -27.87 -39.81 9.95
CA LYS A 748 -26.85 -39.36 10.91
C LYS A 748 -25.77 -38.56 10.20
N GLY A 749 -25.25 -37.52 10.90
CA GLY A 749 -24.24 -36.64 10.36
C GLY A 749 -24.77 -35.23 10.08
N LEU A 750 -24.06 -34.46 9.24
CA LEU A 750 -24.47 -33.10 8.87
C LEU A 750 -25.60 -33.16 7.83
N VAL A 751 -26.70 -32.49 8.16
CA VAL A 751 -27.89 -32.39 7.31
C VAL A 751 -28.32 -30.95 7.11
N ILE A 752 -28.93 -30.65 5.95
CA ILE A 752 -29.50 -29.34 5.63
C ILE A 752 -31.04 -29.43 5.81
N TYR A 753 -31.55 -28.57 6.69
CA TYR A 753 -33.00 -28.47 6.94
C TYR A 753 -33.40 -26.99 6.95
N LYS A 754 -34.38 -26.62 6.12
CA LYS A 754 -34.81 -25.21 5.92
C LYS A 754 -33.63 -24.24 5.69
N GLY A 755 -32.67 -24.64 4.84
CA GLY A 755 -31.51 -23.82 4.48
C GLY A 755 -30.45 -23.67 5.56
N ARG A 756 -30.55 -24.42 6.67
CA ARG A 756 -29.52 -24.42 7.75
C ARG A 756 -28.91 -25.81 7.92
N VAL A 757 -27.67 -25.86 8.30
CA VAL A 757 -26.95 -27.11 8.55
C VAL A 757 -27.07 -27.51 10.03
N TYR A 758 -27.34 -28.79 10.28
CA TYR A 758 -27.45 -29.37 11.61
C TYR A 758 -26.67 -30.68 11.70
N LEU A 759 -26.12 -30.96 12.87
CA LEU A 759 -25.58 -32.29 13.16
C LEU A 759 -26.69 -33.17 13.72
N ASN A 760 -27.11 -34.13 12.93
CA ASN A 760 -28.08 -35.16 13.32
C ASN A 760 -27.30 -36.37 13.88
N LYS A 761 -27.35 -36.59 15.20
CA LYS A 761 -26.57 -37.62 15.93
C LYS A 761 -27.18 -39.00 15.84
#